data_c22d9c3e744e7beaa7c1f72aaf0c207e
#
_entry.id   c22d9c3e744e7beaa7c1f72aaf0c207e
#
_cell.length_a   1.000
_cell.length_b   1.000
_cell.length_c   1.000
_cell.angle_alpha   90.00
_cell.angle_beta   90.00
_cell.angle_gamma   90.00
#
_symmetry.space_group_name_H-M   'P 1'
#
loop_
_entity.id
_entity.type
_entity.pdbx_description
1 polymer ?
#
loop_
_entity_poly.entity_id
_entity_poly.type
_entity_poly.pdbx_seq_one_letter_code
_entity_poly.pdbx_strand_id
1 'polypeptide(L)'
;MDDERDRDRELACARRPSSFAFEGTARLYGETRFAALERAHVLVVGLGGCGSWAVEALARTGVGALTLADLDCVCETNVNRQVEATTRTVGAFKCDAMASRVLEINPQCRVRVIRDFVQGYNVEGIVERGDGAEVFGATTEDETWTRPDYVLDAIDKESDKAAIAAYCVWAKMPLCVTGGAGGVDHMKDVRADDLANSTFNRLLSTTRKTLRKEYAFPKETGGGGSFPGANKGKRKAQGKWGIKCVYAPENENRFKTAGTKGRGGIGCDGVGGSAVFVTGAIGFKAASEIVLDLMDETRAKTKVDGPASSGWRSRVWPKTLRTRSNAGDAARGSARETGAVDDASANDDAKDDEKTREPTKEQTDDSSDVVDDGRGDIRPTTANAAAARELDASEMYDAHCHWHLDGDHATVRRLCSRLAGAGMTTTRPGDWAAARAIRSGDDDLSVNVPIAFGVHPWWAHLEKDGKDAWMAELRRQIQSTPHSVIGEIGLDRVATPPDAAPDYENQLDCFKRQFALAIELDRPVVVHSVKATKDVSDIFRLSPELPPRIFMHSFGGSEDFLRQLIKMKKVGERFYFGFSSVINLRSPKTRAVIRAVPDNRLLLESDLCDPTRAEEELRTMLAIIADIKGWSVRDAARITRENAQRFFGA
;
A
#
# COMPACT_ATOMS: atom_id res chain seq x y z
N MET A 1 30.44 -9.60 -40.95
CA MET A 1 29.96 -8.40 -41.69
C MET A 1 28.47 -8.11 -41.40
N ASP A 2 27.64 -9.09 -41.14
CA ASP A 2 26.21 -8.84 -40.80
C ASP A 2 26.02 -8.44 -39.35
N ASP A 3 26.85 -8.95 -38.45
CA ASP A 3 26.84 -8.65 -37.02
C ASP A 3 27.31 -7.22 -36.68
N GLU A 4 28.20 -6.65 -37.48
CA GLU A 4 28.64 -5.25 -37.35
C GLU A 4 27.61 -4.26 -37.88
N ARG A 5 26.87 -4.63 -38.93
CA ARG A 5 25.79 -3.80 -39.47
C ARG A 5 24.56 -3.76 -38.57
N ASP A 6 24.26 -4.82 -37.84
CA ASP A 6 23.20 -4.84 -36.87
C ASP A 6 23.55 -4.08 -35.59
N ARG A 7 24.82 -4.16 -35.11
CA ARG A 7 25.34 -3.29 -34.04
C ARG A 7 25.35 -1.81 -34.43
N ASP A 8 25.72 -1.48 -35.68
CA ASP A 8 25.69 -0.10 -36.16
C ASP A 8 24.27 0.40 -36.34
N ARG A 9 23.29 -0.48 -36.65
CA ARG A 9 21.87 -0.14 -36.66
C ARG A 9 21.32 0.06 -35.26
N GLU A 10 21.67 -0.78 -34.29
CA GLU A 10 21.30 -0.61 -32.89
C GLU A 10 21.92 0.68 -32.32
N LEU A 11 23.20 0.95 -32.57
CA LEU A 11 23.87 2.19 -32.17
C LEU A 11 23.33 3.44 -32.87
N ALA A 12 22.91 3.33 -34.14
CA ALA A 12 22.30 4.44 -34.88
C ALA A 12 20.85 4.69 -34.40
N CYS A 13 20.14 3.66 -33.99
CA CYS A 13 18.82 3.78 -33.37
C CYS A 13 18.90 4.43 -31.97
N ALA A 14 19.93 4.09 -31.18
CA ALA A 14 20.22 4.68 -29.87
C ALA A 14 20.69 6.14 -29.91
N ARG A 15 21.13 6.64 -31.08
CA ARG A 15 21.64 8.01 -31.27
C ARG A 15 20.68 8.99 -31.93
N ARG A 16 19.41 8.60 -32.20
CA ARG A 16 18.45 9.57 -32.74
C ARG A 16 17.98 10.50 -31.64
N PRO A 17 17.97 11.84 -31.87
CA PRO A 17 17.41 12.79 -30.92
C PRO A 17 15.93 12.46 -30.65
N SER A 18 15.48 12.58 -29.39
CA SER A 18 14.08 12.32 -28.98
C SER A 18 13.08 13.18 -29.76
N SER A 19 13.47 14.36 -30.23
CA SER A 19 12.67 15.25 -31.06
C SER A 19 12.07 14.56 -32.30
N PHE A 20 12.77 13.60 -32.89
CA PHE A 20 12.28 12.92 -34.09
C PHE A 20 11.12 11.95 -33.81
N ALA A 21 11.11 11.31 -32.66
CA ALA A 21 10.02 10.39 -32.28
C ALA A 21 8.70 11.15 -32.05
N PHE A 22 8.78 12.40 -31.59
CA PHE A 22 7.62 13.23 -31.25
C PHE A 22 7.35 14.36 -32.25
N GLU A 23 7.96 14.35 -33.44
CA GLU A 23 7.79 15.37 -34.46
C GLU A 23 6.31 15.58 -34.86
N GLY A 24 5.52 14.49 -34.87
CA GLY A 24 4.09 14.57 -35.11
C GLY A 24 3.35 15.39 -34.04
N THR A 25 3.76 15.25 -32.79
CA THR A 25 3.20 16.02 -31.66
C THR A 25 3.63 17.49 -31.74
N ALA A 26 4.90 17.75 -32.03
CA ALA A 26 5.43 19.10 -32.22
C ALA A 26 4.75 19.83 -33.39
N ARG A 27 4.53 19.15 -34.50
CA ARG A 27 3.76 19.72 -35.64
C ARG A 27 2.31 20.02 -35.31
N LEU A 28 1.65 19.16 -34.52
CA LEU A 28 0.25 19.36 -34.13
C LEU A 28 0.07 20.55 -33.21
N TYR A 29 0.92 20.68 -32.20
CA TYR A 29 0.75 21.68 -31.13
C TYR A 29 1.63 22.91 -31.29
N GLY A 30 2.65 22.86 -32.14
CA GLY A 30 3.70 23.87 -32.31
C GLY A 30 4.86 23.68 -31.35
N GLU A 31 6.08 24.04 -31.78
CA GLU A 31 7.35 23.83 -31.06
C GLU A 31 7.36 24.40 -29.64
N THR A 32 6.82 25.61 -29.43
CA THR A 32 6.79 26.25 -28.13
C THR A 32 5.96 25.47 -27.12
N ARG A 33 4.79 24.96 -27.53
CA ARG A 33 3.91 24.16 -26.68
C ARG A 33 4.48 22.78 -26.44
N PHE A 34 5.10 22.19 -27.46
CA PHE A 34 5.77 20.91 -27.30
C PHE A 34 6.94 21.00 -26.32
N ALA A 35 7.77 22.05 -26.41
CA ALA A 35 8.84 22.30 -25.45
C ALA A 35 8.34 22.50 -24.02
N ALA A 36 7.10 22.95 -23.81
CA ALA A 36 6.50 22.98 -22.48
C ALA A 36 6.18 21.58 -21.95
N LEU A 37 5.76 20.64 -22.81
CA LEU A 37 5.52 19.25 -22.43
C LEU A 37 6.85 18.51 -22.09
N GLU A 38 7.93 18.75 -22.85
CA GLU A 38 9.24 18.17 -22.59
C GLU A 38 9.82 18.59 -21.23
N ARG A 39 9.42 19.74 -20.71
CA ARG A 39 9.83 20.21 -19.37
C ARG A 39 8.88 19.80 -18.27
N ALA A 40 7.66 19.40 -18.62
CA ALA A 40 6.61 19.14 -17.64
C ALA A 40 6.87 17.88 -16.82
N HIS A 41 6.49 17.95 -15.54
CA HIS A 41 6.51 16.83 -14.60
C HIS A 41 5.09 16.51 -14.14
N VAL A 42 4.63 15.28 -14.38
CA VAL A 42 3.31 14.80 -13.96
C VAL A 42 3.44 13.69 -12.93
N LEU A 43 2.80 13.87 -11.78
CA LEU A 43 2.61 12.81 -10.79
C LEU A 43 1.31 12.06 -11.09
N VAL A 44 1.41 10.75 -11.31
CA VAL A 44 0.26 9.87 -11.52
C VAL A 44 0.08 8.97 -10.29
N VAL A 45 -1.05 9.10 -9.63
CA VAL A 45 -1.43 8.35 -8.44
C VAL A 45 -2.47 7.29 -8.80
N GLY A 46 -2.11 6.02 -8.66
CA GLY A 46 -2.91 4.87 -9.05
C GLY A 46 -2.67 4.45 -10.51
N LEU A 47 -2.12 3.26 -10.69
CA LEU A 47 -1.79 2.65 -11.99
C LEU A 47 -2.78 1.53 -12.35
N GLY A 48 -4.04 1.73 -11.99
CA GLY A 48 -5.13 0.86 -12.39
C GLY A 48 -5.55 1.06 -13.85
N GLY A 49 -6.77 0.61 -14.19
CA GLY A 49 -7.28 0.67 -15.56
C GLY A 49 -7.30 2.07 -16.20
N CYS A 50 -7.50 3.14 -15.44
CA CYS A 50 -7.48 4.51 -15.98
C CYS A 50 -6.08 5.12 -15.97
N GLY A 51 -5.36 4.97 -14.83
CA GLY A 51 -4.05 5.59 -14.64
C GLY A 51 -3.00 5.04 -15.59
N SER A 52 -2.95 3.73 -15.81
CA SER A 52 -1.98 3.11 -16.71
C SER A 52 -2.11 3.59 -18.15
N TRP A 53 -3.33 3.71 -18.69
CA TRP A 53 -3.58 4.26 -20.02
C TRP A 53 -3.30 5.76 -20.10
N ALA A 54 -3.49 6.49 -19.00
CA ALA A 54 -3.10 7.90 -18.97
C ALA A 54 -1.57 8.06 -19.02
N VAL A 55 -0.81 7.23 -18.29
CA VAL A 55 0.68 7.22 -18.35
C VAL A 55 1.15 6.88 -19.76
N GLU A 56 0.58 5.85 -20.39
CA GLU A 56 0.87 5.50 -21.79
C GLU A 56 0.70 6.70 -22.73
N ALA A 57 -0.42 7.42 -22.59
CA ALA A 57 -0.70 8.59 -23.41
C ALA A 57 0.25 9.75 -23.14
N LEU A 58 0.57 10.04 -21.87
CA LEU A 58 1.51 11.09 -21.49
C LEU A 58 2.92 10.82 -22.03
N ALA A 59 3.40 9.58 -21.88
CA ALA A 59 4.69 9.15 -22.42
C ALA A 59 4.75 9.31 -23.95
N ARG A 60 3.71 8.87 -24.67
CA ARG A 60 3.61 8.99 -26.14
C ARG A 60 3.38 10.41 -26.63
N THR A 61 2.99 11.33 -25.77
CA THR A 61 2.85 12.75 -26.10
C THR A 61 4.15 13.53 -25.88
N GLY A 62 5.18 12.92 -25.26
CA GLY A 62 6.49 13.53 -25.04
C GLY A 62 6.59 14.32 -23.73
N VAL A 63 5.81 13.97 -22.68
CA VAL A 63 6.00 14.54 -21.34
C VAL A 63 7.38 14.17 -20.80
N GLY A 64 8.11 15.15 -20.30
CA GLY A 64 9.53 15.01 -19.96
C GLY A 64 9.83 14.36 -18.61
N ALA A 65 8.86 14.37 -17.66
CA ALA A 65 9.03 13.70 -16.38
C ALA A 65 7.72 13.09 -15.87
N LEU A 66 7.79 11.86 -15.39
CA LEU A 66 6.67 11.14 -14.81
C LEU A 66 7.08 10.54 -13.45
N THR A 67 6.27 10.82 -12.42
CA THR A 67 6.35 10.08 -11.16
C THR A 67 5.13 9.18 -11.05
N LEU A 68 5.36 7.89 -10.82
CA LEU A 68 4.35 6.84 -10.82
C LEU A 68 4.18 6.30 -9.41
N ALA A 69 3.00 6.48 -8.81
CA ALA A 69 2.73 6.09 -7.42
C ALA A 69 1.64 5.01 -7.36
N ASP A 70 2.02 3.80 -6.97
CA ASP A 70 1.13 2.66 -6.71
C ASP A 70 1.90 1.59 -5.93
N LEU A 71 1.29 0.98 -4.93
CA LEU A 71 1.91 -0.10 -4.15
C LEU A 71 1.57 -1.49 -4.70
N ASP A 72 0.52 -1.61 -5.51
CA ASP A 72 0.04 -2.90 -6.00
C ASP A 72 1.02 -3.56 -6.98
N CYS A 73 0.98 -4.90 -6.99
CA CYS A 73 1.55 -5.69 -8.07
C CYS A 73 0.52 -5.89 -9.20
N VAL A 74 1.03 -6.16 -10.39
CA VAL A 74 0.23 -6.56 -11.54
C VAL A 74 -0.39 -7.93 -11.27
N CYS A 75 -1.72 -8.03 -11.35
CA CYS A 75 -2.46 -9.28 -11.21
C CYS A 75 -2.98 -9.77 -12.57
N GLU A 76 -3.14 -11.06 -12.73
CA GLU A 76 -3.72 -11.65 -13.94
C GLU A 76 -5.10 -11.05 -14.27
N THR A 77 -5.91 -10.78 -13.25
CA THR A 77 -7.22 -10.13 -13.39
C THR A 77 -7.14 -8.68 -13.89
N ASN A 78 -5.96 -8.10 -14.00
CA ASN A 78 -5.73 -6.76 -14.53
C ASN A 78 -5.55 -6.74 -16.05
N VAL A 79 -5.17 -7.87 -16.67
CA VAL A 79 -4.86 -8.01 -18.11
C VAL A 79 -5.98 -7.50 -19.01
N ASN A 80 -7.22 -7.62 -18.59
CA ASN A 80 -8.37 -7.20 -19.36
C ASN A 80 -8.55 -5.68 -19.47
N ARG A 81 -7.75 -4.85 -18.72
CA ARG A 81 -7.99 -3.40 -18.65
C ARG A 81 -6.80 -2.50 -18.34
N GLN A 82 -5.66 -3.03 -17.87
CA GLN A 82 -4.45 -2.26 -17.53
C GLN A 82 -3.37 -2.51 -18.59
N VAL A 83 -2.74 -1.45 -19.09
CA VAL A 83 -1.83 -1.57 -20.25
C VAL A 83 -0.50 -2.23 -19.90
N GLU A 84 -0.03 -2.08 -18.67
CA GLU A 84 1.17 -2.72 -18.14
C GLU A 84 0.96 -4.20 -17.81
N ALA A 85 -0.32 -4.62 -17.67
CA ALA A 85 -0.65 -5.98 -17.29
C ALA A 85 -0.59 -6.92 -18.50
N THR A 86 0.49 -7.66 -18.58
CA THR A 86 0.74 -8.71 -19.58
C THR A 86 1.14 -10.00 -18.87
N THR A 87 1.16 -11.12 -19.58
CA THR A 87 1.62 -12.40 -19.00
C THR A 87 3.04 -12.34 -18.45
N ARG A 88 3.89 -11.43 -18.97
CA ARG A 88 5.28 -11.25 -18.52
C ARG A 88 5.43 -10.35 -17.31
N THR A 89 4.48 -9.46 -17.07
CA THR A 89 4.56 -8.46 -15.99
C THR A 89 3.71 -8.82 -14.77
N VAL A 90 2.91 -9.89 -14.83
CA VAL A 90 2.17 -10.39 -13.68
C VAL A 90 3.13 -10.70 -12.53
N GLY A 91 2.88 -10.14 -11.34
CA GLY A 91 3.74 -10.26 -10.15
C GLY A 91 4.69 -9.08 -9.93
N ALA A 92 5.08 -8.34 -10.99
CA ALA A 92 5.88 -7.13 -10.85
C ALA A 92 5.07 -5.99 -10.19
N PHE A 93 5.74 -5.07 -9.51
CA PHE A 93 5.06 -3.84 -9.09
C PHE A 93 4.52 -3.09 -10.30
N LYS A 94 3.29 -2.57 -10.21
CA LYS A 94 2.68 -1.79 -11.30
C LYS A 94 3.53 -0.59 -11.69
N CYS A 95 4.15 0.07 -10.69
CA CYS A 95 5.07 1.18 -10.94
C CYS A 95 6.24 0.77 -11.82
N ASP A 96 6.87 -0.37 -11.55
CA ASP A 96 8.06 -0.83 -12.27
C ASP A 96 7.71 -1.29 -13.69
N ALA A 97 6.64 -2.07 -13.83
CA ALA A 97 6.14 -2.50 -15.13
C ALA A 97 5.77 -1.30 -16.02
N MET A 98 5.15 -0.28 -15.43
CA MET A 98 4.76 0.92 -16.16
C MET A 98 5.97 1.83 -16.45
N ALA A 99 6.93 1.94 -15.52
CA ALA A 99 8.17 2.71 -15.70
C ALA A 99 9.03 2.13 -16.84
N SER A 100 9.21 0.80 -16.87
CA SER A 100 9.88 0.12 -17.98
C SER A 100 9.21 0.44 -19.31
N ARG A 101 7.89 0.38 -19.36
CA ARG A 101 7.11 0.69 -20.55
C ARG A 101 7.25 2.16 -20.98
N VAL A 102 7.29 3.10 -20.04
CA VAL A 102 7.54 4.52 -20.35
C VAL A 102 8.90 4.70 -21.01
N LEU A 103 9.95 4.06 -20.49
CA LEU A 103 11.29 4.18 -21.05
C LEU A 103 11.44 3.50 -22.42
N GLU A 104 10.66 2.44 -22.70
CA GLU A 104 10.58 1.86 -24.05
C GLU A 104 9.92 2.81 -25.07
N ILE A 105 8.98 3.66 -24.62
CA ILE A 105 8.26 4.65 -25.46
C ILE A 105 9.07 5.94 -25.60
N ASN A 106 9.54 6.48 -24.47
CA ASN A 106 10.27 7.73 -24.35
C ASN A 106 11.52 7.53 -23.48
N PRO A 107 12.65 7.11 -24.07
CA PRO A 107 13.89 6.85 -23.32
C PRO A 107 14.48 8.07 -22.60
N GLN A 108 14.04 9.28 -22.97
CA GLN A 108 14.48 10.53 -22.33
C GLN A 108 13.54 11.02 -21.23
N CYS A 109 12.41 10.35 -21.02
CA CYS A 109 11.53 10.67 -19.92
C CYS A 109 12.21 10.35 -18.59
N ARG A 110 12.25 11.32 -17.69
CA ARG A 110 12.72 11.10 -16.31
C ARG A 110 11.62 10.40 -15.55
N VAL A 111 11.83 9.13 -15.21
CA VAL A 111 10.83 8.32 -14.52
C VAL A 111 11.23 8.11 -13.08
N ARG A 112 10.30 8.34 -12.17
CA ARG A 112 10.42 7.98 -10.75
C ARG A 112 9.26 7.10 -10.34
N VAL A 113 9.52 6.19 -9.42
CA VAL A 113 8.51 5.28 -8.87
C VAL A 113 8.37 5.50 -7.37
N ILE A 114 7.13 5.43 -6.89
CA ILE A 114 6.78 5.45 -5.47
C ILE A 114 5.98 4.19 -5.20
N ARG A 115 6.62 3.20 -4.57
CA ARG A 115 5.97 1.93 -4.21
C ARG A 115 5.23 2.08 -2.88
N ASP A 116 4.29 3.04 -2.87
CA ASP A 116 3.43 3.31 -1.72
C ASP A 116 2.07 3.82 -2.17
N PHE A 117 1.07 3.70 -1.29
CA PHE A 117 -0.22 4.34 -1.50
C PHE A 117 -0.17 5.82 -1.13
N VAL A 118 -0.66 6.68 -2.02
CA VAL A 118 -0.82 8.10 -1.70
C VAL A 118 -2.10 8.30 -0.89
N GLN A 119 -1.94 8.78 0.32
CA GLN A 119 -3.00 8.95 1.31
C GLN A 119 -2.95 10.34 1.94
N GLY A 120 -3.97 10.69 2.73
CA GLY A 120 -4.04 12.02 3.34
C GLY A 120 -2.85 12.40 4.21
N TYR A 121 -2.09 11.44 4.75
CA TYR A 121 -0.96 11.71 5.64
C TYR A 121 0.37 11.91 4.92
N ASN A 122 0.56 11.32 3.74
CA ASN A 122 1.83 11.38 3.00
C ASN A 122 1.76 12.23 1.73
N VAL A 123 0.56 12.64 1.28
CA VAL A 123 0.38 13.39 0.03
C VAL A 123 1.21 14.68 -0.01
N GLU A 124 1.32 15.42 1.11
CA GLU A 124 2.16 16.62 1.18
C GLU A 124 3.64 16.28 0.97
N GLY A 125 4.14 15.25 1.67
CA GLY A 125 5.52 14.80 1.54
C GLY A 125 5.86 14.32 0.13
N ILE A 126 4.98 13.53 -0.46
CA ILE A 126 5.14 13.03 -1.83
C ILE A 126 5.14 14.19 -2.84
N VAL A 127 4.19 15.10 -2.78
CA VAL A 127 4.08 16.19 -3.76
C VAL A 127 5.20 17.23 -3.60
N GLU A 128 5.50 17.66 -2.37
CA GLU A 128 6.44 18.76 -2.15
C GLU A 128 7.92 18.30 -2.11
N ARG A 129 8.19 17.09 -1.63
CA ARG A 129 9.56 16.61 -1.38
C ARG A 129 9.94 15.33 -2.11
N GLY A 130 8.96 14.65 -2.73
CA GLY A 130 9.17 13.35 -3.36
C GLY A 130 9.48 12.24 -2.36
N ASP A 131 8.86 12.31 -1.17
CA ASP A 131 9.08 11.27 -0.14
C ASP A 131 8.79 9.88 -0.73
N GLY A 132 9.75 8.96 -0.64
CA GLY A 132 9.66 7.60 -1.19
C GLY A 132 9.82 7.48 -2.71
N ALA A 133 10.17 8.57 -3.43
CA ALA A 133 10.40 8.52 -4.86
C ALA A 133 11.81 8.01 -5.18
N GLU A 134 11.88 6.93 -5.95
CA GLU A 134 13.11 6.34 -6.45
C GLU A 134 13.24 6.60 -7.95
N VAL A 135 14.45 6.92 -8.40
CA VAL A 135 14.74 7.08 -9.83
C VAL A 135 14.71 5.71 -10.51
N PHE A 136 14.00 5.60 -11.62
CA PHE A 136 13.89 4.36 -12.39
C PHE A 136 14.66 4.47 -13.70
N GLY A 137 15.63 3.55 -13.89
CA GLY A 137 16.52 3.54 -15.06
C GLY A 137 17.88 4.21 -14.80
N ALA A 138 18.76 4.15 -15.80
CA ALA A 138 20.10 4.76 -15.72
C ALA A 138 20.01 6.27 -15.91
N THR A 139 20.09 7.04 -14.83
CA THR A 139 20.20 8.50 -14.85
C THR A 139 21.48 8.94 -14.16
N THR A 140 21.97 10.13 -14.50
CA THR A 140 23.13 10.73 -13.85
C THR A 140 22.81 11.08 -12.40
N GLU A 141 23.74 10.88 -11.49
CA GLU A 141 23.61 10.89 -10.02
C GLU A 141 23.07 12.18 -9.37
N ASP A 142 22.68 13.23 -10.11
CA ASP A 142 22.40 14.58 -9.59
C ASP A 142 21.00 15.12 -9.86
N GLU A 143 19.98 14.28 -10.08
CA GLU A 143 18.62 14.80 -10.27
C GLU A 143 17.89 15.07 -8.95
N THR A 144 17.94 16.32 -8.49
CA THR A 144 17.12 16.79 -7.39
C THR A 144 15.63 16.65 -7.68
N TRP A 145 14.82 16.40 -6.62
CA TRP A 145 13.37 16.38 -6.76
C TRP A 145 12.85 17.72 -7.28
N THR A 146 11.99 17.66 -8.30
CA THR A 146 11.21 18.79 -8.75
C THR A 146 9.74 18.56 -8.43
N ARG A 147 9.09 19.56 -7.82
CA ARG A 147 7.66 19.50 -7.57
C ARG A 147 6.91 19.27 -8.87
N PRO A 148 5.91 18.35 -8.92
CA PRO A 148 5.11 18.13 -10.12
C PRO A 148 4.39 19.42 -10.56
N ASP A 149 4.22 19.57 -11.87
CA ASP A 149 3.39 20.62 -12.47
C ASP A 149 1.91 20.25 -12.45
N TYR A 150 1.62 18.95 -12.41
CA TYR A 150 0.27 18.41 -12.45
C TYR A 150 0.15 17.10 -11.70
N VAL A 151 -1.00 16.85 -11.07
CA VAL A 151 -1.34 15.58 -10.44
C VAL A 151 -2.51 14.94 -11.15
N LEU A 152 -2.37 13.66 -11.51
CA LEU A 152 -3.47 12.79 -11.92
C LEU A 152 -3.80 11.83 -10.78
N ASP A 153 -5.00 11.90 -10.26
CA ASP A 153 -5.51 10.95 -9.27
C ASP A 153 -6.45 9.94 -9.95
N ALA A 154 -5.97 8.71 -10.11
CA ALA A 154 -6.68 7.60 -10.72
C ALA A 154 -6.97 6.44 -9.74
N ILE A 155 -6.90 6.71 -8.41
CA ILE A 155 -7.24 5.72 -7.40
C ILE A 155 -8.76 5.50 -7.28
N ASP A 156 -9.17 4.39 -6.66
CA ASP A 156 -10.58 4.02 -6.48
C ASP A 156 -11.07 4.14 -5.03
N LYS A 157 -10.19 4.46 -4.09
CA LYS A 157 -10.54 4.66 -2.68
C LYS A 157 -10.97 6.11 -2.44
N GLU A 158 -12.26 6.31 -2.17
CA GLU A 158 -12.88 7.63 -2.10
C GLU A 158 -12.33 8.55 -0.98
N SER A 159 -11.91 7.98 0.16
CA SER A 159 -11.34 8.76 1.27
C SER A 159 -10.00 9.38 0.90
N ASP A 160 -9.14 8.59 0.27
CA ASP A 160 -7.80 9.05 -0.13
C ASP A 160 -7.89 9.98 -1.34
N LYS A 161 -8.78 9.69 -2.30
CA LYS A 161 -9.11 10.60 -3.40
C LYS A 161 -9.59 11.96 -2.88
N ALA A 162 -10.42 11.99 -1.85
CA ALA A 162 -10.86 13.25 -1.24
C ALA A 162 -9.71 13.98 -0.53
N ALA A 163 -8.81 13.27 0.14
CA ALA A 163 -7.65 13.86 0.79
C ALA A 163 -6.66 14.47 -0.21
N ILE A 164 -6.34 13.74 -1.29
CA ILE A 164 -5.48 14.23 -2.39
C ILE A 164 -6.11 15.48 -3.02
N ALA A 165 -7.41 15.44 -3.32
CA ALA A 165 -8.11 16.56 -3.91
C ALA A 165 -8.11 17.81 -3.00
N ALA A 166 -8.35 17.62 -1.70
CA ALA A 166 -8.31 18.70 -0.72
C ALA A 166 -6.90 19.31 -0.60
N TYR A 167 -5.87 18.45 -0.57
CA TYR A 167 -4.48 18.90 -0.54
C TYR A 167 -4.11 19.69 -1.79
N CYS A 168 -4.39 19.18 -2.99
CA CYS A 168 -4.06 19.85 -4.25
C CYS A 168 -4.74 21.22 -4.37
N VAL A 169 -6.01 21.34 -3.97
CA VAL A 169 -6.70 22.63 -3.95
C VAL A 169 -6.01 23.60 -2.99
N TRP A 170 -5.67 23.14 -1.79
CA TRP A 170 -4.97 23.97 -0.82
C TRP A 170 -3.56 24.37 -1.29
N ALA A 171 -2.79 23.43 -1.84
CA ALA A 171 -1.44 23.66 -2.36
C ALA A 171 -1.42 24.40 -3.71
N LYS A 172 -2.60 24.73 -4.27
CA LYS A 172 -2.76 25.29 -5.63
C LYS A 172 -2.08 24.43 -6.70
N MET A 173 -2.12 23.12 -6.51
CA MET A 173 -1.60 22.12 -7.43
C MET A 173 -2.68 21.77 -8.45
N PRO A 174 -2.43 21.90 -9.76
CA PRO A 174 -3.35 21.44 -10.78
C PRO A 174 -3.64 19.94 -10.62
N LEU A 175 -4.93 19.58 -10.68
CA LEU A 175 -5.39 18.22 -10.42
C LEU A 175 -6.46 17.79 -11.44
N CYS A 176 -6.29 16.58 -11.96
CA CYS A 176 -7.34 15.84 -12.65
C CYS A 176 -7.65 14.56 -11.86
N VAL A 177 -8.92 14.29 -11.59
CA VAL A 177 -9.36 13.04 -10.95
C VAL A 177 -10.13 12.17 -11.93
N THR A 178 -9.97 10.85 -11.86
CA THR A 178 -10.80 9.92 -12.65
C THR A 178 -11.96 9.38 -11.82
N GLY A 179 -13.09 9.16 -12.47
CA GLY A 179 -14.22 8.42 -11.91
C GLY A 179 -14.04 6.91 -12.02
N GLY A 180 -14.89 6.15 -11.32
CA GLY A 180 -14.96 4.70 -11.44
C GLY A 180 -15.43 4.27 -12.83
N ALA A 181 -14.86 3.19 -13.36
CA ALA A 181 -15.22 2.59 -14.67
C ALA A 181 -16.01 1.28 -14.54
N GLY A 182 -16.23 0.81 -13.31
CA GLY A 182 -16.95 -0.44 -13.04
C GLY A 182 -18.42 -0.37 -13.47
N GLY A 183 -18.90 -1.42 -14.16
CA GLY A 183 -20.29 -1.50 -14.62
C GLY A 183 -20.63 -0.63 -15.84
N VAL A 184 -19.64 0.03 -16.44
CA VAL A 184 -19.79 0.77 -17.71
C VAL A 184 -19.30 -0.11 -18.86
N ASP A 185 -20.11 -0.24 -19.88
CA ASP A 185 -19.85 -1.14 -21.03
C ASP A 185 -19.54 -0.44 -22.35
N HIS A 186 -19.57 0.89 -22.38
CA HIS A 186 -19.27 1.66 -23.59
C HIS A 186 -18.62 3.00 -23.24
N MET A 187 -17.76 3.49 -24.14
CA MET A 187 -17.03 4.75 -23.96
C MET A 187 -17.78 6.00 -24.44
N LYS A 188 -18.98 5.86 -25.01
CA LYS A 188 -19.75 6.93 -25.67
C LYS A 188 -19.91 8.19 -24.81
N ASP A 189 -20.08 8.01 -23.50
CA ASP A 189 -20.40 9.08 -22.57
C ASP A 189 -19.21 9.49 -21.69
N VAL A 190 -17.97 9.09 -22.05
CA VAL A 190 -16.78 9.56 -21.35
C VAL A 190 -16.63 11.07 -21.54
N ARG A 191 -16.58 11.80 -20.43
CA ARG A 191 -16.56 13.27 -20.43
C ARG A 191 -15.64 13.83 -19.38
N ALA A 192 -15.25 15.10 -19.58
CA ALA A 192 -14.57 15.91 -18.58
C ALA A 192 -15.51 16.97 -18.03
N ASP A 193 -15.46 17.23 -16.73
CA ASP A 193 -16.26 18.27 -16.06
C ASP A 193 -15.51 18.76 -14.80
N ASP A 194 -16.05 19.75 -14.11
CA ASP A 194 -15.64 20.08 -12.75
C ASP A 194 -16.21 19.04 -11.78
N LEU A 195 -15.41 18.60 -10.80
CA LEU A 195 -15.82 17.57 -9.83
C LEU A 195 -17.13 17.96 -9.12
N ALA A 196 -17.36 19.26 -8.85
CA ALA A 196 -18.61 19.73 -8.24
C ALA A 196 -19.85 19.35 -9.06
N ASN A 197 -19.71 19.26 -10.38
CA ASN A 197 -20.80 19.04 -11.33
C ASN A 197 -20.92 17.60 -11.83
N SER A 198 -19.98 16.71 -11.47
CA SER A 198 -20.01 15.31 -11.92
C SER A 198 -21.29 14.60 -11.49
N THR A 199 -21.87 13.79 -12.39
CA THR A 199 -23.15 13.11 -12.17
C THR A 199 -23.07 11.64 -12.53
N PHE A 200 -23.90 10.81 -11.89
CA PHE A 200 -24.04 9.38 -12.21
C PHE A 200 -22.73 8.58 -12.15
N ASN A 201 -21.82 8.97 -11.27
CA ASN A 201 -20.63 8.19 -10.95
C ASN A 201 -20.50 8.06 -9.45
N ARG A 202 -20.55 6.83 -8.93
CA ARG A 202 -20.62 6.52 -7.50
C ARG A 202 -19.37 6.99 -6.77
N LEU A 203 -18.18 6.66 -7.31
CA LEU A 203 -16.90 7.06 -6.73
C LEU A 203 -16.83 8.57 -6.55
N LEU A 204 -17.06 9.33 -7.61
CA LEU A 204 -17.03 10.81 -7.56
C LEU A 204 -18.13 11.39 -6.65
N SER A 205 -19.30 10.75 -6.61
CA SER A 205 -20.38 11.17 -5.70
C SER A 205 -20.00 11.04 -4.23
N THR A 206 -19.37 9.92 -3.87
CA THR A 206 -18.89 9.68 -2.50
C THR A 206 -17.71 10.59 -2.17
N THR A 207 -16.76 10.76 -3.07
CA THR A 207 -15.65 11.73 -2.94
C THR A 207 -16.16 13.14 -2.66
N ARG A 208 -17.18 13.62 -3.40
CA ARG A 208 -17.79 14.93 -3.14
C ARG A 208 -18.45 15.03 -1.76
N LYS A 209 -19.10 13.95 -1.30
CA LYS A 209 -19.69 13.92 0.04
C LYS A 209 -18.62 14.03 1.12
N THR A 210 -17.51 13.32 0.97
CA THR A 210 -16.36 13.37 1.87
C THR A 210 -15.71 14.73 1.87
N LEU A 211 -15.47 15.34 0.69
CA LEU A 211 -14.92 16.69 0.56
C LEU A 211 -15.79 17.74 1.28
N ARG A 212 -17.12 17.62 1.19
CA ARG A 212 -18.03 18.54 1.89
C ARG A 212 -18.05 18.32 3.38
N LYS A 213 -18.05 17.07 3.82
CA LYS A 213 -18.16 16.69 5.23
C LYS A 213 -16.88 16.96 6.01
N GLU A 214 -15.73 16.57 5.43
CA GLU A 214 -14.45 16.51 6.14
C GLU A 214 -13.52 17.68 5.80
N TYR A 215 -13.63 18.22 4.57
CA TYR A 215 -12.73 19.26 4.06
C TYR A 215 -13.44 20.59 3.78
N ALA A 216 -14.67 20.79 4.27
CA ALA A 216 -15.46 22.03 4.19
C ALA A 216 -15.63 22.58 2.76
N PHE A 217 -15.65 21.74 1.74
CA PHE A 217 -15.99 22.16 0.39
C PHE A 217 -17.42 22.69 0.32
N PRO A 218 -17.71 23.65 -0.58
CA PRO A 218 -19.03 24.28 -0.64
C PRO A 218 -20.14 23.26 -0.86
N LYS A 219 -21.24 23.41 -0.13
CA LYS A 219 -22.47 22.66 -0.37
C LYS A 219 -23.16 23.17 -1.63
N GLU A 220 -23.91 22.29 -2.29
CA GLU A 220 -24.75 22.68 -3.42
C GLU A 220 -25.73 23.77 -2.97
N THR A 221 -25.69 24.95 -3.61
CA THR A 221 -26.72 25.95 -3.45
C THR A 221 -27.91 25.58 -4.33
N GLY A 222 -28.79 24.72 -3.81
CA GLY A 222 -30.10 24.42 -4.35
C GLY A 222 -30.17 23.44 -5.50
N GLY A 223 -30.71 22.27 -5.26
CA GLY A 223 -31.22 21.34 -6.28
C GLY A 223 -30.77 19.91 -6.06
N GLY A 224 -31.55 19.15 -5.28
CA GLY A 224 -31.45 17.68 -5.21
C GLY A 224 -31.57 17.08 -6.60
N GLY A 225 -30.65 16.15 -6.94
CA GLY A 225 -30.73 15.39 -8.18
C GLY A 225 -32.04 14.60 -8.25
N SER A 226 -32.98 15.07 -9.03
CA SER A 226 -34.16 14.30 -9.41
C SER A 226 -33.78 13.30 -10.48
N PHE A 227 -34.22 12.06 -10.29
CA PHE A 227 -34.17 10.98 -11.27
C PHE A 227 -34.84 11.37 -12.59
N PRO A 228 -34.52 10.72 -13.72
CA PRO A 228 -35.11 11.00 -15.02
C PRO A 228 -36.63 10.82 -14.96
N GLY A 229 -37.37 11.93 -15.04
CA GLY A 229 -38.84 11.96 -14.98
C GLY A 229 -39.42 13.21 -14.31
N ALA A 230 -38.65 13.98 -13.58
CA ALA A 230 -39.11 15.22 -12.93
C ALA A 230 -38.79 16.46 -13.78
N ASN A 231 -39.78 17.33 -13.92
CA ASN A 231 -39.82 18.55 -14.72
C ASN A 231 -38.51 19.35 -14.81
N LYS A 232 -38.18 19.73 -16.07
CA LYS A 232 -37.04 20.58 -16.46
C LYS A 232 -37.15 22.02 -15.88
N GLY A 233 -36.92 22.18 -14.58
CA GLY A 233 -36.63 23.49 -13.98
C GLY A 233 -35.18 23.89 -14.31
N LYS A 234 -34.95 25.14 -14.71
CA LYS A 234 -33.62 25.71 -15.01
C LYS A 234 -32.65 25.42 -13.87
N ARG A 235 -31.66 24.53 -14.12
CA ARG A 235 -30.53 24.33 -13.20
C ARG A 235 -29.77 25.64 -13.05
N LYS A 236 -29.71 26.22 -11.86
CA LYS A 236 -28.71 27.24 -11.54
C LYS A 236 -27.33 26.57 -11.64
N ALA A 237 -26.40 27.23 -12.37
CA ALA A 237 -25.02 26.77 -12.46
C ALA A 237 -24.45 26.60 -11.04
N GLN A 238 -23.99 25.40 -10.72
CA GLN A 238 -23.26 25.12 -9.47
C GLN A 238 -21.91 25.84 -9.55
N GLY A 239 -21.44 26.33 -8.42
CA GLY A 239 -20.08 26.87 -8.33
C GLY A 239 -19.05 25.80 -8.69
N LYS A 240 -18.01 26.16 -9.43
CA LYS A 240 -16.89 25.27 -9.77
C LYS A 240 -15.95 25.17 -8.58
N TRP A 241 -15.41 23.96 -8.34
CA TRP A 241 -14.36 23.73 -7.36
C TRP A 241 -12.95 23.88 -7.94
N GLY A 242 -12.85 24.01 -9.27
CA GLY A 242 -11.57 24.05 -9.97
C GLY A 242 -10.85 22.70 -10.03
N ILE A 243 -11.54 21.61 -9.70
CA ILE A 243 -11.01 20.25 -9.79
C ILE A 243 -11.56 19.60 -11.05
N LYS A 244 -10.70 19.37 -12.02
CA LYS A 244 -11.07 18.66 -13.24
C LYS A 244 -11.34 17.19 -12.94
N CYS A 245 -12.42 16.62 -13.48
CA CYS A 245 -12.68 15.19 -13.39
C CYS A 245 -13.05 14.58 -14.75
N VAL A 246 -12.59 13.36 -14.99
CA VAL A 246 -12.90 12.57 -16.19
C VAL A 246 -13.58 11.28 -15.78
N TYR A 247 -14.74 11.02 -16.34
CA TYR A 247 -15.55 9.88 -15.94
C TYR A 247 -16.56 9.46 -17.03
N ALA A 248 -17.06 8.24 -16.91
CA ALA A 248 -18.25 7.77 -17.60
C ALA A 248 -19.41 7.64 -16.61
N PRO A 249 -20.64 8.05 -16.98
CA PRO A 249 -21.83 7.82 -16.16
C PRO A 249 -22.12 6.32 -16.03
N GLU A 250 -22.40 5.87 -14.80
CA GLU A 250 -22.83 4.49 -14.54
C GLU A 250 -24.30 4.28 -14.95
N ASN A 251 -24.60 3.12 -15.52
CA ASN A 251 -25.96 2.76 -15.89
C ASN A 251 -26.66 2.04 -14.72
N GLU A 252 -27.53 2.75 -13.98
CA GLU A 252 -28.22 2.22 -12.81
C GLU A 252 -29.07 0.96 -13.07
N ASN A 253 -29.55 0.76 -14.29
CA ASN A 253 -30.46 -0.36 -14.62
C ASN A 253 -29.75 -1.71 -14.70
N ARG A 254 -28.44 -1.77 -14.93
CA ARG A 254 -27.68 -3.02 -15.02
C ARG A 254 -27.44 -3.69 -13.66
N PHE A 255 -27.30 -2.90 -12.59
CA PHE A 255 -27.14 -3.46 -11.24
C PHE A 255 -28.41 -4.16 -10.72
N LYS A 256 -29.59 -3.85 -11.29
CA LYS A 256 -30.87 -4.46 -10.93
C LYS A 256 -31.08 -5.84 -11.56
N THR A 257 -30.48 -6.11 -12.70
CA THR A 257 -30.67 -7.35 -13.49
C THR A 257 -29.75 -8.49 -13.04
N ALA A 258 -28.67 -8.23 -12.33
CA ALA A 258 -27.70 -9.24 -11.90
C ALA A 258 -28.09 -10.01 -10.60
N GLY A 259 -29.29 -9.80 -10.05
CA GLY A 259 -29.84 -10.62 -8.94
C GLY A 259 -29.06 -10.57 -7.62
N THR A 260 -28.03 -9.78 -7.52
CA THR A 260 -27.15 -9.72 -6.36
C THR A 260 -27.53 -8.58 -5.43
N LYS A 261 -28.33 -8.90 -4.41
CA LYS A 261 -28.50 -8.07 -3.20
C LYS A 261 -27.20 -8.18 -2.35
N GLY A 262 -26.09 -7.63 -2.85
CA GLY A 262 -24.84 -7.59 -2.11
C GLY A 262 -24.31 -6.16 -2.00
N ARG A 263 -24.05 -5.68 -0.79
CA ARG A 263 -23.19 -4.52 -0.51
C ARG A 263 -21.75 -4.91 -0.88
N GLY A 264 -21.43 -4.95 -2.18
CA GLY A 264 -20.07 -5.18 -2.66
C GLY A 264 -19.37 -3.84 -2.87
N GLY A 265 -18.24 -3.62 -2.23
CA GLY A 265 -17.33 -2.54 -2.55
C GLY A 265 -16.80 -2.65 -3.98
N ILE A 266 -16.34 -1.54 -4.56
CA ILE A 266 -15.65 -1.50 -5.86
C ILE A 266 -14.23 -2.01 -5.63
N GLY A 267 -14.05 -3.33 -5.57
CA GLY A 267 -12.76 -3.99 -5.59
C GLY A 267 -12.62 -4.83 -6.86
N CYS A 268 -11.48 -5.47 -7.09
CA CYS A 268 -11.24 -6.38 -8.22
C CYS A 268 -12.32 -7.48 -8.34
N ASP A 269 -13.05 -7.76 -7.24
CA ASP A 269 -14.14 -8.73 -7.13
C ASP A 269 -15.54 -8.07 -7.17
N GLY A 270 -15.64 -6.77 -7.52
CA GLY A 270 -16.90 -6.01 -7.56
C GLY A 270 -17.83 -6.48 -8.68
N VAL A 271 -19.11 -6.51 -8.35
CA VAL A 271 -20.26 -7.03 -9.15
C VAL A 271 -20.42 -6.38 -10.56
N GLY A 272 -19.49 -5.57 -11.03
CA GLY A 272 -19.69 -4.76 -12.21
C GLY A 272 -18.63 -4.84 -13.29
N GLY A 273 -17.68 -5.76 -13.31
CA GLY A 273 -16.69 -5.87 -14.39
C GLY A 273 -16.18 -4.53 -14.97
N SER A 274 -15.11 -4.54 -15.72
CA SER A 274 -14.57 -3.36 -16.44
C SER A 274 -14.14 -3.76 -17.84
N ALA A 275 -14.31 -2.85 -18.80
CA ALA A 275 -13.88 -3.03 -20.17
C ALA A 275 -12.71 -2.09 -20.51
N VAL A 276 -11.69 -2.62 -21.21
CA VAL A 276 -10.48 -1.87 -21.57
C VAL A 276 -10.77 -0.58 -22.33
N PHE A 277 -11.71 -0.58 -23.26
CA PHE A 277 -12.06 0.61 -24.02
C PHE A 277 -12.71 1.71 -23.17
N VAL A 278 -13.36 1.37 -22.03
CA VAL A 278 -13.90 2.36 -21.10
C VAL A 278 -12.78 2.93 -20.23
N THR A 279 -11.96 2.06 -19.61
CA THR A 279 -10.84 2.49 -18.78
C THR A 279 -9.80 3.25 -19.60
N GLY A 280 -9.49 2.76 -20.80
CA GLY A 280 -8.60 3.43 -21.75
C GLY A 280 -9.13 4.79 -22.19
N ALA A 281 -10.42 4.89 -22.56
CA ALA A 281 -11.01 6.17 -22.95
C ALA A 281 -10.99 7.20 -21.81
N ILE A 282 -11.22 6.79 -20.55
CA ILE A 282 -11.08 7.67 -19.38
C ILE A 282 -9.63 8.09 -19.22
N GLY A 283 -8.66 7.15 -19.31
CA GLY A 283 -7.23 7.44 -19.20
C GLY A 283 -6.73 8.39 -20.28
N PHE A 284 -7.04 8.12 -21.54
CA PHE A 284 -6.68 9.00 -22.68
C PHE A 284 -7.32 10.38 -22.56
N LYS A 285 -8.59 10.45 -22.15
CA LYS A 285 -9.26 11.73 -21.95
C LYS A 285 -8.63 12.53 -20.81
N ALA A 286 -8.25 11.88 -19.70
CA ALA A 286 -7.56 12.52 -18.58
C ALA A 286 -6.18 13.04 -19.02
N ALA A 287 -5.39 12.24 -19.73
CA ALA A 287 -4.11 12.68 -20.30
C ALA A 287 -4.28 13.85 -21.26
N SER A 288 -5.28 13.81 -22.14
CA SER A 288 -5.59 14.93 -23.05
C SER A 288 -5.89 16.24 -22.30
N GLU A 289 -6.68 16.17 -21.24
CA GLU A 289 -7.00 17.36 -20.41
C GLU A 289 -5.75 17.93 -19.71
N ILE A 290 -4.86 17.05 -19.24
CA ILE A 290 -3.58 17.43 -18.59
C ILE A 290 -2.65 18.08 -19.62
N VAL A 291 -2.46 17.44 -20.78
CA VAL A 291 -1.60 17.93 -21.88
C VAL A 291 -2.06 19.34 -22.33
N LEU A 292 -3.37 19.54 -22.50
CA LEU A 292 -3.91 20.85 -22.88
C LEU A 292 -3.68 21.92 -21.82
N ASP A 293 -3.76 21.57 -20.53
CA ASP A 293 -3.50 22.50 -19.45
C ASP A 293 -1.99 22.84 -19.33
N LEU A 294 -1.10 21.84 -19.50
CA LEU A 294 0.35 22.05 -19.46
C LEU A 294 0.86 22.95 -20.61
N MET A 295 0.20 22.87 -21.79
CA MET A 295 0.53 23.72 -22.93
C MET A 295 -0.06 25.12 -22.88
N ASP A 296 -0.99 25.37 -21.97
CA ASP A 296 -1.66 26.67 -21.82
C ASP A 296 -1.34 27.28 -20.46
N GLU A 297 -0.29 28.12 -20.41
CA GLU A 297 0.13 28.80 -19.16
C GLU A 297 -0.99 29.60 -18.50
N THR A 298 -2.00 30.02 -19.26
CA THR A 298 -3.15 30.75 -18.74
C THR A 298 -4.15 29.81 -18.06
N ARG A 299 -4.24 28.54 -18.48
CA ARG A 299 -5.09 27.51 -17.87
C ARG A 299 -4.46 26.90 -16.61
N ALA A 300 -3.15 26.69 -16.61
CA ALA A 300 -2.41 26.22 -15.43
C ALA A 300 -2.50 27.20 -14.25
N LYS A 301 -2.70 28.48 -14.56
CA LYS A 301 -2.97 29.57 -13.60
C LYS A 301 -4.45 29.77 -13.30
N THR A 302 -5.35 28.90 -13.78
CA THR A 302 -6.76 29.00 -13.44
C THR A 302 -6.89 28.96 -11.93
N LYS A 303 -7.27 30.12 -11.39
CA LYS A 303 -7.56 30.33 -9.98
C LYS A 303 -8.46 29.18 -9.52
N VAL A 304 -7.91 28.28 -8.75
CA VAL A 304 -8.71 27.42 -7.92
C VAL A 304 -9.38 28.36 -6.93
N ASP A 305 -10.60 28.80 -7.21
CA ASP A 305 -11.43 29.56 -6.29
C ASP A 305 -11.91 28.63 -5.17
N GLY A 306 -10.93 28.02 -4.49
CA GLY A 306 -11.14 27.47 -3.18
C GLY A 306 -11.26 28.61 -2.19
N PRO A 307 -11.85 28.42 -1.02
CA PRO A 307 -12.03 29.47 -0.04
C PRO A 307 -10.67 30.08 0.31
N ALA A 308 -10.37 31.22 -0.34
CA ALA A 308 -9.16 31.99 -0.14
C ALA A 308 -9.23 32.67 1.21
N SER A 309 -8.79 32.03 2.27
CA SER A 309 -8.46 32.72 3.50
C SER A 309 -7.40 31.92 4.27
N SER A 310 -6.45 32.67 4.85
CA SER A 310 -5.38 32.20 5.73
C SER A 310 -5.83 31.37 6.96
N GLY A 311 -7.13 31.17 7.13
CA GLY A 311 -7.72 30.31 8.17
C GLY A 311 -8.07 28.89 7.73
N TRP A 312 -7.81 28.52 6.48
CA TRP A 312 -8.22 27.23 5.94
C TRP A 312 -7.41 26.07 6.55
N ARG A 313 -6.10 26.21 6.68
CA ARG A 313 -5.22 25.26 7.38
C ARG A 313 -5.72 24.91 8.79
N SER A 314 -6.21 25.90 9.51
CA SER A 314 -6.64 25.72 10.90
C SER A 314 -8.04 25.11 11.07
N ARG A 315 -8.89 25.14 10.04
CA ARG A 315 -10.29 24.69 10.14
C ARG A 315 -10.57 23.37 9.41
N VAL A 316 -9.80 23.03 8.39
CA VAL A 316 -10.15 21.98 7.43
C VAL A 316 -9.18 20.80 7.47
N TRP A 317 -7.91 21.03 7.83
CA TRP A 317 -6.95 19.94 7.97
C TRP A 317 -7.23 19.17 9.27
N PRO A 318 -7.45 17.85 9.23
CA PRO A 318 -7.69 17.08 10.45
C PRO A 318 -6.63 17.35 11.50
N LYS A 319 -7.02 17.46 12.78
CA LYS A 319 -6.09 17.75 13.89
C LYS A 319 -4.87 16.81 13.92
N THR A 320 -5.06 15.58 13.48
CA THR A 320 -4.03 14.53 13.34
C THR A 320 -2.93 14.87 12.31
N LEU A 321 -3.21 15.73 11.32
CA LEU A 321 -2.24 16.16 10.32
C LEU A 321 -1.55 17.49 10.69
N ARG A 322 -2.10 18.24 11.67
CA ARG A 322 -1.53 19.51 12.15
C ARG A 322 -0.26 19.34 12.97
N THR A 323 -0.06 18.22 13.65
CA THR A 323 1.04 18.02 14.60
C THR A 323 2.38 17.72 13.95
N ARG A 324 2.41 17.33 12.67
CA ARG A 324 3.67 17.04 11.95
C ARG A 324 4.32 18.26 11.29
N SER A 325 3.56 19.28 10.87
CA SER A 325 4.15 20.50 10.28
C SER A 325 4.88 21.37 11.31
N ASN A 326 4.47 21.34 12.59
CA ASN A 326 5.12 22.13 13.65
C ASN A 326 6.44 21.52 14.16
N ALA A 327 6.69 20.21 13.96
CA ALA A 327 7.94 19.58 14.36
C ALA A 327 9.09 19.86 13.36
N GLY A 328 8.78 20.10 12.09
CA GLY A 328 9.76 20.49 11.06
C GLY A 328 10.26 21.94 11.17
N ASP A 329 9.40 22.83 11.63
CA ASP A 329 9.74 24.25 11.78
C ASP A 329 10.52 24.56 13.08
N ALA A 330 10.33 23.75 14.14
CA ALA A 330 11.07 23.90 15.41
C ALA A 330 12.55 23.46 15.30
N ALA A 331 12.88 22.58 14.36
CA ALA A 331 14.27 22.14 14.16
C ALA A 331 15.12 23.09 13.31
N ARG A 332 14.52 24.09 12.63
CA ARG A 332 15.24 25.09 11.83
C ARG A 332 15.43 26.44 12.51
N GLY A 333 14.87 26.64 13.71
CA GLY A 333 14.92 27.91 14.47
C GLY A 333 16.12 28.09 15.42
N SER A 334 17.00 27.08 15.60
CA SER A 334 18.07 27.15 16.61
C SER A 334 19.48 27.44 16.09
N ALA A 335 19.62 27.92 14.86
CA ALA A 335 20.93 28.33 14.32
C ALA A 335 20.82 29.71 13.67
N ARG A 336 20.70 30.76 14.48
CA ARG A 336 21.29 32.10 14.26
C ARG A 336 20.84 33.11 15.31
N GLU A 337 21.85 33.71 15.85
CA GLU A 337 22.05 35.09 16.38
C GLU A 337 22.01 35.26 17.88
N THR A 338 23.22 35.28 18.38
CA THR A 338 23.65 36.03 19.55
C THR A 338 23.85 37.50 19.12
N GLY A 339 23.26 38.44 19.84
CA GLY A 339 23.66 39.86 19.73
C GLY A 339 22.67 40.88 20.29
N ALA A 340 22.90 41.31 21.52
CA ALA A 340 22.75 42.67 22.09
C ALA A 340 21.35 43.34 22.22
N VAL A 341 20.90 43.48 23.42
CA VAL A 341 20.99 44.62 24.39
C VAL A 341 19.78 45.60 24.39
N ASP A 342 19.18 45.73 25.61
CA ASP A 342 18.50 46.90 26.24
C ASP A 342 17.13 47.35 25.68
N ASP A 343 16.13 47.73 26.41
CA ASP A 343 15.91 48.35 27.73
C ASP A 343 14.39 48.56 27.99
N ALA A 344 14.01 48.42 29.23
CA ALA A 344 13.06 49.18 30.05
C ALA A 344 11.54 49.31 29.72
N SER A 345 10.82 49.03 30.75
CA SER A 345 9.77 49.74 31.55
C SER A 345 8.35 49.18 31.38
N ALA A 346 7.82 48.62 32.41
CA ALA A 346 7.11 49.10 33.61
C ALA A 346 5.63 49.48 33.41
N ASN A 347 4.87 48.89 34.26
CA ASN A 347 3.69 49.25 35.08
C ASN A 347 2.43 48.40 34.81
N ASP A 348 2.09 47.62 35.82
CA ASP A 348 1.13 47.81 36.92
C ASP A 348 -0.35 47.96 36.51
N ASP A 349 -1.17 47.06 36.97
CA ASP A 349 -2.10 47.22 38.07
C ASP A 349 -2.96 45.96 38.31
N ALA A 350 -3.04 45.65 39.61
CA ALA A 350 -3.82 44.61 40.22
C ALA A 350 -5.32 44.92 40.32
N LYS A 351 -6.14 43.89 40.50
CA LYS A 351 -7.11 43.83 41.61
C LYS A 351 -7.74 42.44 41.77
N ASP A 352 -7.68 42.03 43.03
CA ASP A 352 -8.30 40.90 43.69
C ASP A 352 -9.82 40.75 43.46
N ASP A 353 -10.30 39.52 43.54
CA ASP A 353 -11.39 39.16 44.46
C ASP A 353 -11.45 37.65 44.72
N GLU A 354 -11.24 37.36 46.00
CA GLU A 354 -11.28 36.07 46.69
C GLU A 354 -12.73 35.68 47.01
N LYS A 355 -13.12 34.43 46.71
CA LYS A 355 -14.14 33.70 47.45
C LYS A 355 -13.97 32.20 47.49
N THR A 356 -13.55 31.77 48.64
CA THR A 356 -13.52 30.41 49.20
C THR A 356 -14.81 29.60 49.00
N ARG A 357 -14.63 28.29 48.62
CA ARG A 357 -15.46 27.16 49.14
C ARG A 357 -14.68 25.84 49.04
N GLU A 358 -14.70 25.10 50.13
CA GLU A 358 -14.08 23.82 50.41
C GLU A 358 -14.70 22.61 49.68
N PRO A 359 -14.08 21.40 49.71
CA PRO A 359 -14.09 20.45 48.62
C PRO A 359 -15.09 19.30 48.84
N THR A 360 -15.72 18.89 47.77
CA THR A 360 -16.46 17.61 47.71
C THR A 360 -15.62 16.60 46.89
N LYS A 361 -15.56 15.38 47.46
CA LYS A 361 -14.90 14.20 46.94
C LYS A 361 -15.30 13.89 45.51
N GLU A 362 -14.35 13.90 44.58
CA GLU A 362 -14.50 13.31 43.25
C GLU A 362 -13.90 11.91 43.22
N GLN A 363 -14.75 10.96 42.88
CA GLN A 363 -14.41 9.65 42.41
C GLN A 363 -13.72 9.80 41.05
N THR A 364 -12.52 9.30 40.94
CA THR A 364 -11.81 9.17 39.66
C THR A 364 -12.39 7.99 38.89
N ASP A 365 -13.27 8.27 37.96
CA ASP A 365 -13.62 7.38 36.84
C ASP A 365 -12.78 7.83 35.64
N ASP A 366 -11.60 7.24 35.52
CA ASP A 366 -10.73 7.42 34.33
C ASP A 366 -10.99 6.27 33.37
N SER A 367 -12.16 6.30 32.70
CA SER A 367 -12.42 5.51 31.51
C SER A 367 -12.22 6.41 30.29
N SER A 368 -10.99 6.48 29.79
CA SER A 368 -10.73 7.03 28.47
C SER A 368 -11.34 6.10 27.42
N ASP A 369 -12.59 6.33 27.08
CA ASP A 369 -13.24 5.78 25.90
C ASP A 369 -12.44 6.17 24.65
N VAL A 370 -11.66 5.22 24.14
CA VAL A 370 -11.08 5.27 22.78
C VAL A 370 -12.28 5.19 21.83
N VAL A 371 -12.72 6.34 21.35
CA VAL A 371 -13.77 6.44 20.33
C VAL A 371 -13.25 5.76 19.07
N ASP A 372 -13.74 4.56 18.79
CA ASP A 372 -13.60 3.87 17.51
C ASP A 372 -14.30 4.72 16.44
N ASP A 373 -13.54 5.49 15.66
CA ASP A 373 -14.09 6.38 14.63
C ASP A 373 -14.40 5.66 13.31
N GLY A 374 -14.29 4.33 13.28
CA GLY A 374 -14.66 3.50 12.11
C GLY A 374 -13.83 3.78 10.85
N ARG A 375 -12.71 4.51 10.97
CA ARG A 375 -11.82 4.85 9.86
C ARG A 375 -10.66 3.87 9.83
N GLY A 376 -10.52 3.18 8.70
CA GLY A 376 -9.65 2.04 8.48
C GLY A 376 -8.14 2.27 8.52
N ASP A 377 -7.64 3.25 9.24
CA ASP A 377 -6.21 3.53 9.37
C ASP A 377 -5.71 3.03 10.73
N ILE A 378 -4.98 1.91 10.73
CA ILE A 378 -4.45 1.29 11.95
C ILE A 378 -3.09 1.92 12.24
N ARG A 379 -3.05 2.89 13.16
CA ARG A 379 -1.81 3.51 13.66
C ARG A 379 -1.69 3.36 15.15
N PRO A 380 -0.46 3.28 15.68
CA PRO A 380 -0.26 3.31 17.11
C PRO A 380 -0.53 4.72 17.67
N THR A 381 -0.95 4.78 18.92
CA THR A 381 -0.97 6.03 19.67
C THR A 381 0.44 6.63 19.76
N THR A 382 0.53 7.95 19.89
CA THR A 382 1.84 8.62 20.04
C THR A 382 2.63 8.08 21.22
N ALA A 383 1.96 7.74 22.32
CA ALA A 383 2.57 7.19 23.52
C ALA A 383 3.19 5.80 23.26
N ASN A 384 2.41 4.89 22.63
CA ASN A 384 2.91 3.54 22.34
C ASN A 384 3.96 3.54 21.22
N ALA A 385 3.86 4.44 20.24
CA ALA A 385 4.90 4.62 19.23
C ALA A 385 6.22 5.10 19.85
N ALA A 386 6.18 6.02 20.81
CA ALA A 386 7.37 6.47 21.55
C ALA A 386 7.95 5.33 22.42
N ALA A 387 7.10 4.66 23.20
CA ALA A 387 7.51 3.54 24.05
C ALA A 387 8.15 2.39 23.23
N ALA A 388 7.63 2.11 22.03
CA ALA A 388 8.20 1.09 21.15
C ALA A 388 9.58 1.46 20.61
N ARG A 389 9.86 2.75 20.41
CA ARG A 389 11.20 3.22 20.00
C ARG A 389 12.24 3.08 21.12
N GLU A 390 11.82 3.21 22.37
CA GLU A 390 12.67 3.11 23.56
C GLU A 390 12.87 1.66 24.02
N LEU A 391 12.06 0.71 23.52
CA LEU A 391 12.15 -0.69 23.88
C LEU A 391 13.49 -1.27 23.41
N ASP A 392 14.15 -2.07 24.24
CA ASP A 392 15.34 -2.81 23.81
C ASP A 392 14.97 -3.83 22.74
N ALA A 393 15.74 -3.90 21.65
CA ALA A 393 15.48 -4.84 20.57
C ALA A 393 15.51 -6.31 21.05
N SER A 394 16.31 -6.63 22.08
CA SER A 394 16.37 -7.95 22.70
C SER A 394 15.07 -8.39 23.40
N GLU A 395 14.12 -7.47 23.56
CA GLU A 395 12.78 -7.81 24.06
C GLU A 395 11.84 -8.28 22.96
N MET A 396 12.16 -8.07 21.66
CA MET A 396 11.33 -8.44 20.51
C MET A 396 11.78 -9.75 19.88
N TYR A 397 10.80 -10.53 19.38
CA TYR A 397 11.01 -11.74 18.60
C TYR A 397 10.30 -11.60 17.25
N ASP A 398 11.03 -11.77 16.15
CA ASP A 398 10.44 -11.82 14.81
C ASP A 398 10.01 -13.26 14.49
N ALA A 399 8.72 -13.54 14.47
CA ALA A 399 8.25 -14.91 14.28
C ALA A 399 8.32 -15.38 12.80
N HIS A 400 8.50 -14.46 11.83
CA HIS A 400 8.56 -14.80 10.41
C HIS A 400 9.31 -13.73 9.61
N CYS A 401 10.42 -14.14 8.99
CA CYS A 401 11.23 -13.28 8.12
C CYS A 401 11.97 -14.10 7.04
N HIS A 402 12.38 -13.40 5.97
CA HIS A 402 13.09 -13.97 4.83
C HIS A 402 14.48 -13.35 4.62
N TRP A 403 15.15 -12.87 5.67
CA TRP A 403 16.39 -12.08 5.58
C TRP A 403 17.55 -12.78 4.87
N HIS A 404 17.53 -14.11 4.77
CA HIS A 404 18.52 -14.90 4.04
C HIS A 404 18.46 -14.70 2.51
N LEU A 405 17.41 -14.06 1.98
CA LEU A 405 17.25 -13.81 0.55
C LEU A 405 18.00 -12.56 0.09
N ASP A 406 17.88 -11.44 0.83
CA ASP A 406 18.41 -10.12 0.42
C ASP A 406 19.54 -9.62 1.34
N GLY A 407 19.62 -10.13 2.57
CA GLY A 407 20.61 -9.68 3.54
C GLY A 407 21.98 -10.33 3.36
N ASP A 408 23.05 -9.55 3.50
CA ASP A 408 24.37 -10.15 3.69
C ASP A 408 24.43 -10.88 5.05
N HIS A 409 25.18 -11.99 5.10
CA HIS A 409 25.21 -12.84 6.29
C HIS A 409 25.66 -12.12 7.58
N ALA A 410 26.53 -11.13 7.48
CA ALA A 410 27.04 -10.40 8.64
C ALA A 410 25.96 -9.47 9.21
N THR A 411 25.23 -8.77 8.36
CA THR A 411 24.11 -7.92 8.76
C THR A 411 22.98 -8.74 9.36
N VAL A 412 22.62 -9.88 8.74
CA VAL A 412 21.57 -10.77 9.27
C VAL A 412 21.95 -11.32 10.64
N ARG A 413 23.18 -11.84 10.83
CA ARG A 413 23.65 -12.33 12.13
C ARG A 413 23.65 -11.26 13.21
N ARG A 414 24.08 -10.05 12.87
CA ARG A 414 24.05 -8.90 13.79
C ARG A 414 22.63 -8.55 14.24
N LEU A 415 21.66 -8.62 13.33
CA LEU A 415 20.26 -8.39 13.69
C LEU A 415 19.72 -9.54 14.55
N CYS A 416 20.00 -10.79 14.18
CA CYS A 416 19.61 -11.96 14.98
C CYS A 416 20.17 -11.92 16.42
N SER A 417 21.41 -11.43 16.61
CA SER A 417 22.00 -11.29 17.94
C SER A 417 21.45 -10.13 18.77
N ARG A 418 20.79 -9.17 18.13
CA ARG A 418 20.14 -8.03 18.81
C ARG A 418 18.71 -8.33 19.24
N LEU A 419 17.98 -9.18 18.52
CA LEU A 419 16.62 -9.59 18.85
C LEU A 419 16.60 -10.77 19.83
N ALA A 420 15.49 -10.98 20.51
CA ALA A 420 15.25 -12.18 21.31
C ALA A 420 15.28 -13.46 20.48
N GLY A 421 15.03 -13.36 19.18
CA GLY A 421 15.08 -14.44 18.21
C GLY A 421 14.39 -14.06 16.90
N ALA A 422 14.57 -14.93 15.89
CA ALA A 422 13.99 -14.74 14.56
C ALA A 422 13.65 -16.08 13.90
N GLY A 423 12.39 -16.26 13.47
CA GLY A 423 11.93 -17.40 12.67
C GLY A 423 12.32 -17.23 11.22
N MET A 424 13.48 -17.73 10.81
CA MET A 424 13.98 -17.65 9.44
C MET A 424 13.20 -18.60 8.55
N THR A 425 12.43 -18.08 7.60
CA THR A 425 11.51 -18.87 6.78
C THR A 425 11.96 -18.94 5.34
N THR A 426 12.17 -20.15 4.81
CA THR A 426 12.61 -20.39 3.44
C THR A 426 11.42 -20.53 2.49
N THR A 427 11.68 -20.33 1.20
CA THR A 427 10.62 -20.35 0.18
C THR A 427 10.74 -21.49 -0.83
N ARG A 428 11.95 -22.05 -1.01
CA ARG A 428 12.22 -23.11 -2.00
C ARG A 428 13.51 -23.88 -1.67
N PRO A 429 13.75 -25.07 -2.27
CA PRO A 429 14.97 -25.84 -2.01
C PRO A 429 16.27 -25.07 -2.27
N GLY A 430 16.25 -24.13 -3.23
CA GLY A 430 17.43 -23.35 -3.61
C GLY A 430 17.91 -22.37 -2.52
N ASP A 431 17.09 -22.00 -1.57
CA ASP A 431 17.44 -21.04 -0.49
C ASP A 431 17.74 -21.72 0.87
N TRP A 432 17.49 -23.03 1.01
CA TRP A 432 17.70 -23.77 2.27
C TRP A 432 19.15 -23.71 2.78
N ALA A 433 20.11 -23.76 1.86
CA ALA A 433 21.53 -23.68 2.21
C ALA A 433 21.93 -22.30 2.76
N ALA A 434 21.38 -21.20 2.19
CA ALA A 434 21.62 -19.84 2.64
C ALA A 434 21.07 -19.63 4.07
N ALA A 435 19.85 -20.08 4.35
CA ALA A 435 19.26 -19.99 5.69
C ALA A 435 20.10 -20.77 6.72
N ARG A 436 20.59 -21.96 6.37
CA ARG A 436 21.48 -22.73 7.26
C ARG A 436 22.82 -22.05 7.52
N ALA A 437 23.40 -21.41 6.50
CA ALA A 437 24.69 -20.74 6.63
C ALA A 437 24.65 -19.58 7.63
N ILE A 438 23.50 -18.93 7.83
CA ILE A 438 23.31 -17.89 8.85
C ILE A 438 23.50 -18.46 10.26
N ARG A 439 23.02 -19.68 10.52
CA ARG A 439 23.17 -20.36 11.84
C ARG A 439 24.54 -21.00 12.07
N SER A 440 25.28 -21.31 11.01
CA SER A 440 26.52 -22.06 11.11
C SER A 440 27.61 -21.29 11.85
N GLY A 441 28.21 -21.90 12.85
CA GLY A 441 29.37 -21.37 13.57
C GLY A 441 29.07 -20.52 14.81
N ASP A 442 27.79 -20.46 15.24
CA ASP A 442 27.40 -19.76 16.47
C ASP A 442 26.34 -20.58 17.20
N ASP A 443 26.71 -21.20 18.32
CA ASP A 443 25.81 -22.07 19.09
C ASP A 443 24.63 -21.30 19.72
N ASP A 444 24.82 -20.02 20.08
CA ASP A 444 23.78 -19.17 20.67
C ASP A 444 22.68 -18.85 19.63
N LEU A 445 23.05 -18.68 18.36
CA LEU A 445 22.06 -18.46 17.28
C LEU A 445 21.25 -19.71 16.97
N SER A 446 21.74 -20.91 17.30
CA SER A 446 21.07 -22.17 16.95
C SER A 446 19.72 -22.36 17.65
N VAL A 447 19.54 -21.81 18.82
CA VAL A 447 18.30 -21.87 19.63
C VAL A 447 17.35 -20.73 19.27
N ASN A 448 17.91 -19.52 19.10
CA ASN A 448 17.12 -18.31 18.92
C ASN A 448 16.72 -18.01 17.46
N VAL A 449 17.29 -18.76 16.48
CA VAL A 449 16.98 -18.63 15.06
C VAL A 449 16.51 -19.97 14.49
N PRO A 450 15.28 -20.43 14.81
CA PRO A 450 14.70 -21.59 14.17
C PRO A 450 14.54 -21.35 12.67
N ILE A 451 14.74 -22.43 11.87
CA ILE A 451 14.55 -22.36 10.42
C ILE A 451 13.29 -23.12 10.04
N ALA A 452 12.44 -22.47 9.24
CA ALA A 452 11.32 -23.10 8.57
C ALA A 452 11.75 -23.50 7.16
N PHE A 453 11.78 -24.80 6.88
CA PHE A 453 12.08 -25.35 5.55
C PHE A 453 10.78 -25.74 4.84
N GLY A 454 10.59 -25.25 3.63
CA GLY A 454 9.40 -25.55 2.84
C GLY A 454 9.50 -25.08 1.40
N VAL A 455 8.44 -25.38 0.65
CA VAL A 455 8.20 -24.87 -0.70
C VAL A 455 6.94 -24.02 -0.65
N HIS A 456 7.15 -22.71 -0.78
CA HIS A 456 6.11 -21.69 -0.83
C HIS A 456 5.24 -21.85 -2.08
N PRO A 457 3.94 -21.53 -2.04
CA PRO A 457 3.04 -21.66 -3.19
C PRO A 457 3.54 -20.98 -4.48
N TRP A 458 4.31 -19.91 -4.38
CA TRP A 458 4.87 -19.23 -5.57
C TRP A 458 5.91 -20.09 -6.31
N TRP A 459 6.56 -21.04 -5.65
CA TRP A 459 7.61 -21.90 -6.21
C TRP A 459 7.18 -23.34 -6.41
N ALA A 460 5.93 -23.69 -6.09
CA ALA A 460 5.41 -25.06 -6.19
C ALA A 460 5.54 -25.65 -7.61
N HIS A 461 5.48 -24.80 -8.65
CA HIS A 461 5.61 -25.20 -10.06
C HIS A 461 6.98 -25.78 -10.41
N LEU A 462 8.07 -25.36 -9.71
CA LEU A 462 9.42 -25.85 -9.95
C LEU A 462 9.59 -27.31 -9.51
N GLU A 463 8.73 -27.79 -8.62
CA GLU A 463 8.82 -29.11 -8.03
C GLU A 463 7.95 -30.16 -8.75
N LYS A 464 7.38 -29.81 -9.91
CA LYS A 464 6.45 -30.63 -10.68
C LYS A 464 7.11 -31.90 -11.26
N ASP A 465 8.33 -31.76 -11.77
CA ASP A 465 9.05 -32.81 -12.49
C ASP A 465 9.97 -33.66 -11.58
N GLY A 466 10.32 -33.16 -10.40
CA GLY A 466 11.21 -33.80 -9.43
C GLY A 466 10.50 -34.25 -8.13
N LYS A 467 9.27 -34.71 -8.21
CA LYS A 467 8.32 -34.86 -7.09
C LYS A 467 8.84 -35.55 -5.83
N ASP A 468 9.76 -36.47 -5.92
CA ASP A 468 10.21 -37.24 -4.76
C ASP A 468 11.57 -36.78 -4.22
N ALA A 469 12.41 -36.19 -5.05
CA ALA A 469 13.75 -35.74 -4.67
C ALA A 469 13.72 -34.61 -3.66
N TRP A 470 12.93 -33.54 -3.91
CA TRP A 470 12.84 -32.40 -3.00
C TRP A 470 12.16 -32.75 -1.67
N MET A 471 11.17 -33.64 -1.69
CA MET A 471 10.51 -34.13 -0.46
C MET A 471 11.47 -34.96 0.41
N ALA A 472 12.30 -35.79 -0.19
CA ALA A 472 13.35 -36.53 0.53
C ALA A 472 14.37 -35.56 1.13
N GLU A 473 14.74 -34.52 0.36
CA GLU A 473 15.63 -33.45 0.82
C GLU A 473 15.02 -32.64 1.94
N LEU A 474 13.74 -32.24 1.84
CA LEU A 474 13.02 -31.52 2.90
C LEU A 474 13.02 -32.35 4.20
N ARG A 475 12.70 -33.63 4.12
CA ARG A 475 12.77 -34.55 5.26
C ARG A 475 14.16 -34.53 5.89
N ARG A 476 15.20 -34.62 5.09
CA ARG A 476 16.60 -34.62 5.56
C ARG A 476 16.94 -33.29 6.26
N GLN A 477 16.53 -32.15 5.70
CA GLN A 477 16.75 -30.84 6.31
C GLN A 477 16.08 -30.73 7.67
N ILE A 478 14.81 -31.14 7.78
CA ILE A 478 14.06 -31.13 9.03
C ILE A 478 14.68 -32.06 10.09
N GLN A 479 15.09 -33.27 9.71
CA GLN A 479 15.67 -34.24 10.64
C GLN A 479 17.08 -33.83 11.10
N SER A 480 17.86 -33.17 10.24
CA SER A 480 19.25 -32.77 10.55
C SER A 480 19.36 -31.40 11.24
N THR A 481 18.26 -30.63 11.32
CA THR A 481 18.28 -29.27 11.89
C THR A 481 17.43 -29.21 13.17
N PRO A 482 18.02 -29.08 14.36
CA PRO A 482 17.27 -28.95 15.60
C PRO A 482 16.33 -27.74 15.58
N HIS A 483 15.17 -27.86 16.22
CA HIS A 483 14.12 -26.81 16.30
C HIS A 483 13.62 -26.29 14.96
N SER A 484 13.89 -27.01 13.85
CA SER A 484 13.31 -26.65 12.54
C SER A 484 11.83 -26.97 12.48
N VAL A 485 11.11 -26.18 11.72
CA VAL A 485 9.69 -26.36 11.42
C VAL A 485 9.48 -26.51 9.91
N ILE A 486 8.30 -26.95 9.47
CA ILE A 486 7.98 -27.01 8.05
C ILE A 486 7.27 -25.75 7.63
N GLY A 487 7.84 -25.01 6.69
CA GLY A 487 7.32 -23.74 6.18
C GLY A 487 8.36 -22.99 5.32
N GLU A 488 7.93 -22.04 4.52
CA GLU A 488 6.56 -21.59 4.33
C GLU A 488 5.82 -22.52 3.36
N ILE A 489 4.65 -22.99 3.75
CA ILE A 489 3.82 -23.87 2.93
C ILE A 489 2.40 -23.31 2.86
N GLY A 490 1.64 -23.61 1.84
CA GLY A 490 0.26 -23.14 1.80
C GLY A 490 -0.30 -22.94 0.42
N LEU A 491 -1.25 -22.00 0.32
CA LEU A 491 -2.00 -21.71 -0.89
C LEU A 491 -2.13 -20.23 -1.14
N ASP A 492 -1.86 -19.82 -2.37
CA ASP A 492 -2.03 -18.45 -2.84
C ASP A 492 -2.74 -18.40 -4.19
N ARG A 493 -4.00 -17.96 -4.20
CA ARG A 493 -4.80 -17.86 -5.44
C ARG A 493 -4.41 -16.67 -6.32
N VAL A 494 -3.57 -15.78 -5.82
CA VAL A 494 -3.03 -14.63 -6.56
C VAL A 494 -1.52 -14.72 -6.78
N ALA A 495 -0.94 -15.88 -6.42
CA ALA A 495 0.46 -16.17 -6.67
C ALA A 495 0.80 -16.03 -8.16
N THR A 496 1.91 -15.39 -8.43
CA THR A 496 2.44 -15.21 -9.77
C THR A 496 3.91 -15.60 -9.76
N PRO A 497 4.20 -16.87 -10.02
CA PRO A 497 5.58 -17.33 -10.15
C PRO A 497 6.31 -16.50 -11.21
N PRO A 498 7.57 -16.09 -10.98
CA PRO A 498 8.30 -15.24 -11.93
C PRO A 498 8.45 -15.84 -13.33
N ASP A 499 8.53 -17.18 -13.43
CA ASP A 499 8.91 -17.89 -14.65
C ASP A 499 7.86 -18.90 -15.16
N ALA A 500 6.66 -18.92 -14.56
CA ALA A 500 5.63 -19.90 -14.91
C ALA A 500 4.22 -19.36 -14.73
N ALA A 501 3.25 -19.99 -15.42
CA ALA A 501 1.84 -19.76 -15.14
C ALA A 501 1.47 -20.30 -13.74
N PRO A 502 0.54 -19.66 -13.00
CA PRO A 502 0.06 -20.14 -11.73
C PRO A 502 -0.53 -21.55 -11.87
N ASP A 503 -0.03 -22.50 -11.10
CA ASP A 503 -0.55 -23.87 -11.06
C ASP A 503 -1.11 -24.16 -9.66
N TYR A 504 -2.37 -23.81 -9.47
CA TYR A 504 -3.04 -23.96 -8.17
C TYR A 504 -3.21 -25.42 -7.74
N GLU A 505 -3.38 -26.35 -8.68
CA GLU A 505 -3.46 -27.78 -8.38
C GLU A 505 -2.12 -28.29 -7.83
N ASN A 506 -1.02 -27.82 -8.42
CA ASN A 506 0.30 -28.16 -7.92
C ASN A 506 0.60 -27.52 -6.56
N GLN A 507 0.16 -26.27 -6.31
CA GLN A 507 0.21 -25.68 -4.96
C GLN A 507 -0.51 -26.57 -3.94
N LEU A 508 -1.70 -27.06 -4.31
CA LEU A 508 -2.53 -27.90 -3.44
C LEU A 508 -1.85 -29.26 -3.15
N ASP A 509 -1.21 -29.88 -4.16
CA ASP A 509 -0.43 -31.11 -4.00
C ASP A 509 0.79 -30.87 -3.11
N CYS A 510 1.60 -29.86 -3.39
CA CYS A 510 2.76 -29.48 -2.60
C CYS A 510 2.39 -29.18 -1.14
N PHE A 511 1.32 -28.42 -0.91
CA PHE A 511 0.86 -28.12 0.44
C PHE A 511 0.47 -29.39 1.19
N LYS A 512 -0.37 -30.25 0.62
CA LYS A 512 -0.82 -31.50 1.24
C LYS A 512 0.34 -32.42 1.60
N ARG A 513 1.33 -32.55 0.71
CA ARG A 513 2.51 -33.40 0.93
C ARG A 513 3.38 -32.90 2.07
N GLN A 514 3.67 -31.61 2.12
CA GLN A 514 4.44 -30.99 3.18
C GLN A 514 3.68 -31.02 4.52
N PHE A 515 2.37 -30.80 4.47
CA PHE A 515 1.52 -30.87 5.65
C PHE A 515 1.46 -32.29 6.24
N ALA A 516 1.39 -33.33 5.39
CA ALA A 516 1.46 -34.72 5.81
C ALA A 516 2.82 -35.06 6.43
N LEU A 517 3.92 -34.54 5.85
CA LEU A 517 5.27 -34.71 6.40
C LEU A 517 5.39 -34.05 7.79
N ALA A 518 4.75 -32.90 8.01
CA ALA A 518 4.74 -32.24 9.31
C ALA A 518 4.05 -33.08 10.39
N ILE A 519 2.94 -33.74 10.03
CA ILE A 519 2.24 -34.66 10.92
C ILE A 519 3.13 -35.86 11.24
N GLU A 520 3.71 -36.49 10.20
CA GLU A 520 4.56 -37.66 10.33
C GLU A 520 5.79 -37.42 11.22
N LEU A 521 6.42 -36.25 11.08
CA LEU A 521 7.63 -35.90 11.82
C LEU A 521 7.36 -35.16 13.15
N ASP A 522 6.08 -34.98 13.50
CA ASP A 522 5.63 -34.20 14.66
C ASP A 522 6.28 -32.82 14.72
N ARG A 523 6.23 -32.09 13.58
CA ARG A 523 6.83 -30.75 13.43
C ARG A 523 5.76 -29.68 13.27
N PRO A 524 5.97 -28.50 13.88
CA PRO A 524 5.13 -27.32 13.63
C PRO A 524 5.18 -26.90 12.16
N VAL A 525 4.14 -26.18 11.72
CA VAL A 525 4.07 -25.64 10.36
C VAL A 525 3.84 -24.14 10.35
N VAL A 526 4.45 -23.44 9.37
CA VAL A 526 4.16 -22.05 9.01
C VAL A 526 3.35 -22.05 7.72
N VAL A 527 2.14 -21.48 7.77
CA VAL A 527 1.14 -21.60 6.71
C VAL A 527 0.83 -20.24 6.09
N HIS A 528 1.07 -20.17 4.79
CA HIS A 528 0.65 -19.08 3.89
C HIS A 528 -0.79 -19.30 3.41
N SER A 529 -1.62 -18.25 3.45
CA SER A 529 -3.00 -18.36 2.97
C SER A 529 -3.51 -17.04 2.39
N VAL A 530 -3.41 -16.88 1.08
CA VAL A 530 -3.90 -15.70 0.36
C VAL A 530 -5.06 -16.08 -0.55
N LYS A 531 -6.24 -15.51 -0.28
CA LYS A 531 -7.53 -15.79 -0.98
C LYS A 531 -7.87 -17.30 -1.10
N ALA A 532 -7.28 -18.14 -0.26
CA ALA A 532 -7.43 -19.60 -0.24
C ALA A 532 -8.04 -20.16 1.06
N THR A 533 -8.66 -19.30 1.87
CA THR A 533 -9.20 -19.61 3.19
C THR A 533 -10.05 -20.87 3.23
N LYS A 534 -10.91 -21.09 2.20
CA LYS A 534 -11.76 -22.28 2.13
C LYS A 534 -10.94 -23.54 1.99
N ASP A 535 -9.98 -23.58 1.05
CA ASP A 535 -9.22 -24.78 0.75
C ASP A 535 -8.27 -25.14 1.90
N VAL A 536 -7.66 -24.13 2.52
CA VAL A 536 -6.85 -24.29 3.75
C VAL A 536 -7.70 -24.85 4.89
N SER A 537 -8.90 -24.29 5.11
CA SER A 537 -9.85 -24.79 6.11
C SER A 537 -10.28 -26.24 5.84
N ASP A 538 -10.53 -26.57 4.57
CA ASP A 538 -10.94 -27.93 4.18
C ASP A 538 -9.80 -28.92 4.43
N ILE A 539 -8.53 -28.58 4.15
CA ILE A 539 -7.37 -29.42 4.48
C ILE A 539 -7.29 -29.66 5.98
N PHE A 540 -7.42 -28.63 6.82
CA PHE A 540 -7.39 -28.79 8.27
C PHE A 540 -8.52 -29.66 8.80
N ARG A 541 -9.72 -29.55 8.23
CA ARG A 541 -10.88 -30.32 8.67
C ARG A 541 -10.89 -31.77 8.18
N LEU A 542 -10.34 -32.01 6.99
CA LEU A 542 -10.34 -33.33 6.35
C LEU A 542 -9.12 -34.16 6.72
N SER A 543 -8.06 -33.54 7.24
CA SER A 543 -6.89 -34.28 7.72
C SER A 543 -7.26 -35.08 8.99
N PRO A 544 -6.90 -36.35 9.06
CA PRO A 544 -7.20 -37.20 10.22
C PRO A 544 -6.49 -36.72 11.49
N GLU A 545 -5.33 -36.10 11.32
CA GLU A 545 -4.52 -35.47 12.36
C GLU A 545 -4.02 -34.11 11.90
N LEU A 546 -3.56 -33.28 12.82
CA LEU A 546 -2.96 -31.97 12.53
C LEU A 546 -1.57 -31.90 13.17
N PRO A 547 -0.65 -31.10 12.57
CA PRO A 547 0.63 -30.79 13.17
C PRO A 547 0.51 -30.30 14.62
N PRO A 548 1.55 -30.47 15.45
CA PRO A 548 1.48 -30.10 16.87
C PRO A 548 1.21 -28.61 17.09
N ARG A 549 1.67 -27.74 16.19
CA ARG A 549 1.42 -26.30 16.18
C ARG A 549 1.34 -25.80 14.75
N ILE A 550 0.43 -24.85 14.48
CA ILE A 550 0.15 -24.29 13.15
C ILE A 550 0.21 -22.77 13.27
N PHE A 551 1.14 -22.16 12.59
CA PHE A 551 1.29 -20.71 12.52
C PHE A 551 0.72 -20.18 11.21
N MET A 552 -0.40 -19.48 11.30
CA MET A 552 -0.98 -18.74 10.19
C MET A 552 -0.25 -17.38 10.12
N HIS A 553 0.81 -17.30 9.29
CA HIS A 553 1.60 -16.08 9.19
C HIS A 553 0.84 -14.99 8.41
N SER A 554 1.19 -13.74 8.62
CA SER A 554 0.57 -12.55 8.02
C SER A 554 -0.96 -12.69 7.87
N PHE A 555 -1.63 -13.10 8.97
CA PHE A 555 -3.00 -13.58 8.92
C PHE A 555 -3.99 -12.55 8.35
N GLY A 556 -4.39 -12.75 7.10
CA GLY A 556 -5.34 -11.91 6.35
C GLY A 556 -6.79 -12.38 6.39
N GLY A 557 -7.12 -13.43 7.19
CA GLY A 557 -8.46 -13.99 7.31
C GLY A 557 -9.44 -13.06 8.02
N SER A 558 -10.74 -13.36 7.90
CA SER A 558 -11.77 -12.66 8.66
C SER A 558 -11.81 -13.10 10.13
N GLU A 559 -12.45 -12.31 10.99
CA GLU A 559 -12.71 -12.69 12.38
C GLU A 559 -13.52 -13.99 12.48
N ASP A 560 -14.44 -14.24 11.56
CA ASP A 560 -15.22 -15.48 11.52
C ASP A 560 -14.33 -16.68 11.22
N PHE A 561 -13.38 -16.54 10.29
CA PHE A 561 -12.43 -17.60 9.99
C PHE A 561 -11.48 -17.86 11.17
N LEU A 562 -10.97 -16.82 11.80
CA LEU A 562 -10.20 -16.94 13.05
C LEU A 562 -10.98 -17.75 14.09
N ARG A 563 -12.24 -17.38 14.35
CA ARG A 563 -13.11 -18.05 15.31
C ARG A 563 -13.39 -19.52 14.94
N GLN A 564 -13.49 -19.84 13.64
CA GLN A 564 -13.63 -21.22 13.18
C GLN A 564 -12.40 -22.06 13.54
N LEU A 565 -11.18 -21.52 13.27
CA LEU A 565 -9.92 -22.23 13.60
C LEU A 565 -9.77 -22.43 15.12
N ILE A 566 -9.97 -21.40 15.91
CA ILE A 566 -9.84 -21.49 17.38
C ILE A 566 -10.85 -22.47 17.99
N LYS A 567 -12.07 -22.55 17.42
CA LYS A 567 -13.14 -23.43 17.92
C LYS A 567 -13.06 -24.87 17.43
N MET A 568 -12.06 -25.23 16.60
CA MET A 568 -11.89 -26.61 16.17
C MET A 568 -11.64 -27.52 17.38
N LYS A 569 -12.55 -28.50 17.56
CA LYS A 569 -12.50 -29.41 18.72
C LYS A 569 -11.15 -30.13 18.79
N LYS A 570 -10.54 -30.18 19.97
CA LYS A 570 -9.25 -30.82 20.30
C LYS A 570 -7.99 -30.22 19.66
N VAL A 571 -8.11 -29.33 18.68
CA VAL A 571 -6.99 -28.82 17.91
C VAL A 571 -6.94 -27.30 17.78
N GLY A 572 -8.00 -26.59 18.14
CA GLY A 572 -8.04 -25.12 18.07
C GLY A 572 -6.94 -24.43 18.87
N GLU A 573 -6.40 -25.12 19.87
CA GLU A 573 -5.27 -24.66 20.67
C GLU A 573 -3.92 -24.70 19.94
N ARG A 574 -3.81 -25.39 18.83
CA ARG A 574 -2.58 -25.52 18.05
C ARG A 574 -2.31 -24.34 17.11
N PHE A 575 -3.33 -23.47 16.87
CA PHE A 575 -3.22 -22.34 15.96
C PHE A 575 -2.61 -21.12 16.60
N TYR A 576 -1.64 -20.51 15.93
CA TYR A 576 -1.02 -19.23 16.21
C TYR A 576 -1.25 -18.30 15.03
N PHE A 577 -1.28 -16.98 15.28
CA PHE A 577 -1.62 -15.98 14.28
C PHE A 577 -0.62 -14.84 14.33
N GLY A 578 0.08 -14.60 13.22
CA GLY A 578 1.05 -13.53 13.10
C GLY A 578 0.51 -12.32 12.37
N PHE A 579 1.11 -11.18 12.69
CA PHE A 579 0.79 -9.92 12.07
C PHE A 579 2.05 -9.10 11.83
N SER A 580 2.17 -8.59 10.59
CA SER A 580 3.21 -7.69 10.14
C SER A 580 2.62 -6.32 9.77
N SER A 581 3.43 -5.25 9.92
CA SER A 581 3.03 -3.91 9.50
C SER A 581 2.90 -3.79 7.99
N VAL A 582 3.77 -4.46 7.24
CA VAL A 582 3.83 -4.38 5.78
C VAL A 582 2.65 -5.08 5.09
N ILE A 583 2.09 -6.12 5.66
CA ILE A 583 1.00 -6.89 5.07
C ILE A 583 -0.36 -6.54 5.69
N ASN A 584 -0.47 -6.59 7.01
CA ASN A 584 -1.76 -6.61 7.68
C ASN A 584 -2.39 -5.23 7.83
N LEU A 585 -1.61 -4.14 7.88
CA LEU A 585 -2.17 -2.79 8.05
C LEU A 585 -2.94 -2.28 6.82
N ARG A 586 -2.86 -3.00 5.72
CA ARG A 586 -3.62 -2.71 4.49
C ARG A 586 -5.12 -3.00 4.61
N SER A 587 -5.53 -3.78 5.63
CA SER A 587 -6.92 -4.21 5.79
C SER A 587 -7.57 -3.54 7.00
N PRO A 588 -8.71 -2.85 6.85
CA PRO A 588 -9.44 -2.27 7.97
C PRO A 588 -9.97 -3.33 8.96
N LYS A 589 -10.01 -4.59 8.55
CA LYS A 589 -10.46 -5.71 9.41
C LYS A 589 -9.40 -6.15 10.42
N THR A 590 -8.13 -5.84 10.19
CA THR A 590 -7.00 -6.31 11.00
C THR A 590 -7.16 -5.96 12.48
N ARG A 591 -7.64 -4.75 12.79
CA ARG A 591 -7.88 -4.32 14.18
C ARG A 591 -8.84 -5.25 14.92
N ALA A 592 -9.98 -5.59 14.32
CA ALA A 592 -10.96 -6.50 14.91
C ALA A 592 -10.41 -7.92 15.05
N VAL A 593 -9.65 -8.37 14.05
CA VAL A 593 -9.02 -9.70 14.04
C VAL A 593 -7.98 -9.80 15.16
N ILE A 594 -7.03 -8.86 15.26
CA ILE A 594 -6.01 -8.84 16.35
C ILE A 594 -6.69 -8.84 17.72
N ARG A 595 -7.75 -8.03 17.91
CA ARG A 595 -8.49 -7.99 19.18
C ARG A 595 -9.08 -9.35 19.53
N ALA A 596 -9.53 -10.12 18.54
CA ALA A 596 -10.18 -11.43 18.72
C ALA A 596 -9.19 -12.59 18.87
N VAL A 597 -7.91 -12.43 18.48
CA VAL A 597 -6.88 -13.46 18.70
C VAL A 597 -6.66 -13.65 20.21
N PRO A 598 -6.64 -14.90 20.73
CA PRO A 598 -6.27 -15.16 22.12
C PRO A 598 -4.83 -14.70 22.41
N ASP A 599 -4.61 -14.09 23.58
CA ASP A 599 -3.34 -13.46 23.94
C ASP A 599 -2.15 -14.42 23.83
N ASN A 600 -2.35 -15.69 24.19
CA ASN A 600 -1.32 -16.73 24.12
C ASN A 600 -1.12 -17.36 22.72
N ARG A 601 -1.66 -16.74 21.67
CA ARG A 601 -1.63 -17.20 20.27
C ARG A 601 -1.18 -16.13 19.28
N LEU A 602 -0.98 -14.92 19.76
CA LEU A 602 -0.61 -13.76 18.96
C LEU A 602 0.90 -13.72 18.75
N LEU A 603 1.34 -13.60 17.51
CA LEU A 603 2.74 -13.49 17.12
C LEU A 603 3.02 -12.15 16.46
N LEU A 604 4.22 -11.64 16.66
CA LEU A 604 4.78 -10.46 16.01
C LEU A 604 5.73 -10.94 14.91
N GLU A 605 5.64 -10.36 13.71
CA GLU A 605 6.51 -10.69 12.59
C GLU A 605 6.80 -9.47 11.70
N SER A 606 7.90 -9.52 10.95
CA SER A 606 8.24 -8.50 9.95
C SER A 606 7.75 -8.86 8.55
N ASP A 607 7.86 -10.13 8.17
CA ASP A 607 7.58 -10.64 6.81
C ASP A 607 8.43 -9.93 5.73
N LEU A 608 9.69 -9.67 6.06
CA LEU A 608 10.63 -8.93 5.21
C LEU A 608 11.79 -9.79 4.73
N CYS A 609 12.27 -9.48 3.51
CA CYS A 609 13.55 -9.96 3.00
C CYS A 609 14.71 -9.02 3.43
N ASP A 610 14.45 -7.72 3.53
CA ASP A 610 15.45 -6.71 3.94
C ASP A 610 15.59 -6.62 5.47
N PRO A 611 16.73 -7.08 6.04
CA PRO A 611 16.95 -7.03 7.49
C PRO A 611 17.11 -5.60 8.03
N THR A 612 17.45 -4.62 7.20
CA THR A 612 17.71 -3.25 7.67
C THR A 612 16.44 -2.53 8.11
N ARG A 613 15.29 -2.94 7.61
CA ARG A 613 13.97 -2.38 7.94
C ARG A 613 13.24 -3.14 9.05
N ALA A 614 13.67 -4.36 9.35
CA ALA A 614 12.92 -5.28 10.19
C ALA A 614 12.63 -4.71 11.60
N GLU A 615 13.62 -4.12 12.25
CA GLU A 615 13.46 -3.59 13.61
C GLU A 615 12.42 -2.44 13.67
N GLU A 616 12.40 -1.55 12.68
CA GLU A 616 11.42 -0.45 12.61
C GLU A 616 10.00 -0.97 12.40
N GLU A 617 9.83 -1.94 11.49
CA GLU A 617 8.53 -2.55 11.19
C GLU A 617 7.99 -3.36 12.38
N LEU A 618 8.85 -4.11 13.07
CA LEU A 618 8.50 -4.82 14.31
C LEU A 618 8.03 -3.85 15.40
N ARG A 619 8.75 -2.75 15.62
CA ARG A 619 8.36 -1.70 16.58
C ARG A 619 7.02 -1.07 16.24
N THR A 620 6.80 -0.81 14.97
CA THR A 620 5.54 -0.24 14.47
C THR A 620 4.37 -1.19 14.74
N MET A 621 4.52 -2.47 14.38
CA MET A 621 3.46 -3.45 14.58
C MET A 621 3.22 -3.74 16.06
N LEU A 622 4.28 -3.79 16.87
CA LEU A 622 4.20 -4.00 18.31
C LEU A 622 3.41 -2.89 19.01
N ALA A 623 3.66 -1.64 18.67
CA ALA A 623 2.92 -0.50 19.20
C ALA A 623 1.42 -0.58 18.85
N ILE A 624 1.10 -1.02 17.64
CA ILE A 624 -0.29 -1.23 17.18
C ILE A 624 -0.96 -2.38 17.95
N ILE A 625 -0.25 -3.49 18.14
CA ILE A 625 -0.75 -4.62 18.94
C ILE A 625 -1.05 -4.16 20.37
N ALA A 626 -0.14 -3.40 20.99
CA ALA A 626 -0.30 -2.86 22.33
C ALA A 626 -1.57 -2.01 22.44
N ASP A 627 -1.78 -1.08 21.47
CA ASP A 627 -3.00 -0.25 21.43
C ASP A 627 -4.28 -1.06 21.28
N ILE A 628 -4.28 -2.07 20.41
CA ILE A 628 -5.48 -2.88 20.14
C ILE A 628 -5.84 -3.76 21.33
N LYS A 629 -4.83 -4.28 22.03
CA LYS A 629 -4.98 -5.18 23.17
C LYS A 629 -5.13 -4.45 24.51
N GLY A 630 -4.85 -3.14 24.53
CA GLY A 630 -4.80 -2.36 25.77
C GLY A 630 -3.63 -2.76 26.67
N TRP A 631 -2.50 -3.21 26.09
CA TRP A 631 -1.30 -3.60 26.79
C TRP A 631 -0.27 -2.48 26.83
N SER A 632 0.66 -2.54 27.78
CA SER A 632 1.91 -1.81 27.61
C SER A 632 2.72 -2.39 26.43
N VAL A 633 3.55 -1.57 25.78
CA VAL A 633 4.44 -2.05 24.70
C VAL A 633 5.36 -3.17 25.18
N ARG A 634 5.83 -3.08 26.44
CA ARG A 634 6.69 -4.11 27.05
C ARG A 634 5.92 -5.42 27.28
N ASP A 635 4.66 -5.36 27.72
CA ASP A 635 3.83 -6.57 27.83
C ASP A 635 3.54 -7.18 26.46
N ALA A 636 3.25 -6.36 25.45
CA ALA A 636 3.06 -6.83 24.08
C ALA A 636 4.33 -7.56 23.57
N ALA A 637 5.52 -6.99 23.77
CA ALA A 637 6.80 -7.63 23.42
C ALA A 637 6.99 -8.95 24.16
N ARG A 638 6.79 -8.95 25.47
CA ARG A 638 6.92 -10.15 26.30
C ARG A 638 5.96 -11.26 25.87
N ILE A 639 4.67 -10.94 25.67
CA ILE A 639 3.65 -11.92 25.32
C ILE A 639 3.91 -12.51 23.94
N THR A 640 4.20 -11.67 22.94
CA THR A 640 4.46 -12.15 21.57
C THR A 640 5.75 -12.96 21.48
N ARG A 641 6.79 -12.59 22.23
CA ARG A 641 8.03 -13.36 22.35
C ARG A 641 7.81 -14.73 22.99
N GLU A 642 7.13 -14.78 24.16
CA GLU A 642 6.82 -16.04 24.84
C GLU A 642 5.98 -16.97 23.96
N ASN A 643 5.07 -16.41 23.16
CA ASN A 643 4.28 -17.17 22.20
C ASN A 643 5.14 -17.72 21.05
N ALA A 644 6.07 -16.93 20.52
CA ALA A 644 7.00 -17.37 19.48
C ALA A 644 7.92 -18.48 20.00
N GLN A 645 8.50 -18.32 21.16
CA GLN A 645 9.32 -19.35 21.83
C GLN A 645 8.52 -20.65 22.03
N ARG A 646 7.27 -20.54 22.49
CA ARG A 646 6.37 -21.71 22.63
C ARG A 646 6.05 -22.34 21.27
N PHE A 647 5.85 -21.54 20.23
CA PHE A 647 5.59 -22.05 18.88
C PHE A 647 6.79 -22.82 18.33
N PHE A 648 7.98 -22.31 18.45
CA PHE A 648 9.20 -22.97 17.94
C PHE A 648 9.72 -24.07 18.87
N GLY A 649 9.29 -24.12 20.13
CA GLY A 649 9.79 -25.08 21.12
C GLY A 649 11.20 -24.74 21.59
N ALA A 650 11.51 -23.45 21.64
CA ALA A 650 12.78 -22.89 22.09
C ALA A 650 12.73 -22.49 23.56
#